data_d4fef9b53c987bca1dbacfbadf79ff8c
#
_entry.id   d4fef9b53c987bca1dbacfbadf79ff8c
#
_cell.length_a   1.000
_cell.length_b   1.000
_cell.length_c   1.000
_cell.angle_alpha   90.00
_cell.angle_beta   90.00
_cell.angle_gamma   90.00
#
_symmetry.space_group_name_H-M   'P 1'
#
loop_
_entity.id
_entity.type
_entity.pdbx_description
1 polymer ?
#
loop_
_entity_poly.entity_id
_entity_poly.type
_entity_poly.pdbx_seq_one_letter_code
_entity_poly.pdbx_strand_id
1 'polypeptide(L)'
;FIVFDFDNHEKGAEETDFANVTKDWHKEAEALRLICEKNGITQLVERSRSGQGAHVWIFFKKPIPASLARNFGYLLLDRGQSLINMKSFQYYDRMYPCQDSANSIGNLIALPLQGRALKNGNSAFIDSNWNAYPDQWDILLNHTMKLSMEEIVDFMKKWKAEITEATGVVLNDTECRPKPWKKKQVFNKSDVVGKMHIILGDGVYVDALNLMPRIQNQIRSLAAFDNPIFYKNKRLGYSNYYNFSAVYMGKDIDGYIRIPRGLREQLINNCKEACIEYDISDQREMGRPIRVFFNGNLRTEQDLAADRMLQHDHGVLSATTAFGKTVVCSYLISQRKVSTLILLHSKDLIEQWVEELNKFLIIKEKPPIYKTKTGREKWRDSVIGVLTGNKNTLTGIVDVAMIGSMYSKGKFNDFINSYGLVIMDECHHCGSNTSIEVMERVNSRYVYGVSATPKRGDNLEKIVYMLLGPIRHSYTAKERAKEQGIGYYVYPRFTRVIDTNEAGNDISAAYTLISNNKLRNEMIVNDTRQVIADRRTPIILTRYKEQAKNLFDILSDAADYVFLLYGDNSDRENSEIRKKLKEEGMYSRKTEKQRGWLETREYYYTEETEWLIKRSKRDRCINFNNRRKWKKVGTEKVLHNEYSRGVEEFVRAVRRHKAITGYWM
;
A
#
# COMPACT_ATOMS: atom_id res chain seq x y z
N PHE A 1 26.89 18.91 -10.37
CA PHE A 1 26.91 19.49 -9.03
C PHE A 1 26.26 18.57 -8.00
N ILE A 2 26.54 18.84 -6.74
CA ILE A 2 25.81 18.36 -5.58
C ILE A 2 25.40 19.59 -4.75
N VAL A 3 24.21 19.55 -4.15
CA VAL A 3 23.70 20.64 -3.30
C VAL A 3 23.11 20.07 -2.04
N PHE A 4 23.43 20.72 -0.92
CA PHE A 4 22.88 20.42 0.39
C PHE A 4 21.92 21.54 0.78
N ASP A 5 20.73 21.20 1.16
CA ASP A 5 19.64 22.10 1.49
C ASP A 5 19.45 22.12 3.02
N PHE A 6 19.59 23.29 3.61
CA PHE A 6 19.37 23.53 5.03
C PHE A 6 18.25 24.56 5.17
N ASP A 7 17.14 24.18 5.79
CA ASP A 7 15.95 25.03 5.90
C ASP A 7 15.43 25.10 7.35
N ASN A 8 14.94 26.26 7.72
CA ASN A 8 14.29 26.46 9.00
C ASN A 8 12.81 26.10 8.90
N HIS A 9 12.42 24.98 9.49
CA HIS A 9 11.05 24.46 9.44
C HIS A 9 10.10 25.09 10.47
N GLU A 10 10.55 26.05 11.29
CA GLU A 10 9.68 26.75 12.23
C GLU A 10 8.76 27.74 11.50
N LYS A 11 7.51 27.36 11.35
CA LYS A 11 6.47 28.25 10.84
C LYS A 11 6.13 29.27 11.91
N GLY A 12 6.47 30.56 11.67
CA GLY A 12 5.90 31.66 12.42
C GLY A 12 6.84 32.56 13.22
N ALA A 13 8.14 32.53 12.99
CA ALA A 13 9.03 33.59 13.52
C ALA A 13 8.92 34.84 12.64
N GLU A 14 8.22 35.86 13.14
CA GLU A 14 8.21 37.19 12.54
C GLU A 14 9.65 37.75 12.43
N GLU A 15 9.89 38.49 11.35
CA GLU A 15 11.11 39.20 11.07
C GLU A 15 11.43 40.21 12.20
N THR A 16 12.17 39.78 13.20
CA THR A 16 12.77 40.73 14.17
C THR A 16 14.20 40.36 14.44
N ASP A 17 15.07 41.28 14.10
CA ASP A 17 16.49 41.38 14.45
C ASP A 17 17.46 40.31 13.91
N PHE A 18 18.07 40.67 12.78
CA PHE A 18 19.15 39.93 12.11
C PHE A 18 20.47 39.83 12.89
N ALA A 19 20.60 40.52 14.03
CA ALA A 19 21.89 40.64 14.72
C ALA A 19 22.13 39.63 15.86
N ASN A 20 21.11 38.96 16.40
CA ASN A 20 21.27 38.20 17.66
C ASN A 20 20.66 36.80 17.71
N VAL A 21 20.14 36.25 16.62
CA VAL A 21 19.62 34.84 16.62
C VAL A 21 20.62 33.97 15.90
N THR A 22 21.48 33.30 16.65
CA THR A 22 22.25 32.14 16.14
C THR A 22 21.26 31.02 15.82
N LYS A 23 20.59 31.14 14.66
CA LYS A 23 19.75 30.07 14.12
C LYS A 23 20.67 28.89 13.86
N ASP A 24 20.33 27.71 14.40
CA ASP A 24 21.23 26.56 14.37
C ASP A 24 21.54 26.06 12.95
N TRP A 25 20.68 26.35 11.94
CA TRP A 25 20.93 26.02 10.55
C TRP A 25 22.19 26.70 9.98
N HIS A 26 22.59 27.90 10.50
CA HIS A 26 23.84 28.52 10.13
C HIS A 26 25.03 27.66 10.57
N LYS A 27 24.98 27.10 11.78
CA LYS A 27 26.03 26.20 12.28
C LYS A 27 26.16 24.94 11.44
N GLU A 28 25.06 24.42 10.97
CA GLU A 28 25.04 23.20 10.13
C GLU A 28 25.63 23.48 8.74
N ALA A 29 25.20 24.54 8.08
CA ALA A 29 25.78 24.97 6.81
C ALA A 29 27.27 25.33 6.94
N GLU A 30 27.65 25.99 8.04
CA GLU A 30 29.02 26.32 8.36
C GLU A 30 29.88 25.08 8.58
N ALA A 31 29.36 24.06 9.28
CA ALA A 31 30.07 22.79 9.46
C ALA A 31 30.45 22.14 8.13
N LEU A 32 29.54 22.19 7.18
CA LEU A 32 29.80 21.67 5.84
C LEU A 32 30.79 22.51 5.07
N ARG A 33 30.73 23.84 5.22
CA ARG A 33 31.71 24.77 4.65
C ARG A 33 33.10 24.50 5.19
N LEU A 34 33.26 24.44 6.52
CA LEU A 34 34.54 24.20 7.19
C LEU A 34 35.17 22.86 6.80
N ILE A 35 34.39 21.76 6.68
CA ILE A 35 34.96 20.49 6.26
C ILE A 35 35.41 20.52 4.80
N CYS A 36 34.71 21.23 3.92
CA CYS A 36 35.15 21.45 2.55
C CYS A 36 36.46 22.24 2.50
N GLU A 37 36.54 23.37 3.18
CA GLU A 37 37.74 24.22 3.24
C GLU A 37 38.96 23.47 3.78
N LYS A 38 38.78 22.71 4.87
CA LYS A 38 39.85 21.90 5.47
C LYS A 38 40.41 20.85 4.50
N ASN A 39 39.62 20.42 3.52
CA ASN A 39 40.02 19.43 2.54
C ASN A 39 40.30 20.01 1.15
N GLY A 40 40.35 21.33 1.00
CA GLY A 40 40.62 22.01 -0.28
C GLY A 40 39.49 21.85 -1.30
N ILE A 41 38.28 21.63 -0.84
CA ILE A 41 37.09 21.51 -1.67
C ILE A 41 36.41 22.88 -1.73
N THR A 42 36.30 23.41 -2.93
CA THR A 42 35.60 24.71 -3.12
C THR A 42 34.09 24.45 -3.10
N GLN A 43 33.39 25.19 -2.27
CA GLN A 43 31.96 25.23 -2.16
C GLN A 43 31.45 26.67 -2.23
N LEU A 44 30.21 26.84 -2.65
CA LEU A 44 29.51 28.11 -2.56
C LEU A 44 28.31 27.95 -1.66
N VAL A 45 28.19 28.83 -0.67
CA VAL A 45 27.01 28.89 0.19
C VAL A 45 26.04 29.93 -0.36
N GLU A 46 24.84 29.55 -0.70
CA GLU A 46 23.77 30.44 -1.14
C GLU A 46 22.78 30.63 0.00
N ARG A 47 22.41 31.89 0.27
CA ARG A 47 21.24 32.15 1.12
C ARG A 47 19.98 31.73 0.36
N SER A 48 19.12 30.92 0.95
CA SER A 48 17.92 30.44 0.29
C SER A 48 17.00 31.56 -0.20
N ARG A 49 16.09 31.26 -1.10
CA ARG A 49 15.14 32.25 -1.65
C ARG A 49 14.28 32.90 -0.58
N SER A 50 13.93 32.17 0.48
CA SER A 50 13.15 32.68 1.63
C SER A 50 14.00 33.53 2.59
N GLY A 51 15.33 33.45 2.54
CA GLY A 51 16.23 33.98 3.52
C GLY A 51 16.31 33.19 4.83
N GLN A 52 15.56 32.11 4.95
CA GLN A 52 15.41 31.30 6.17
C GLN A 52 16.20 29.99 6.13
N GLY A 53 17.14 29.85 5.21
CA GLY A 53 17.98 28.68 5.04
C GLY A 53 19.15 28.93 4.11
N ALA A 54 19.91 27.89 3.83
CA ALA A 54 21.07 27.96 2.93
C ALA A 54 21.17 26.72 2.04
N HIS A 55 21.72 26.93 0.84
CA HIS A 55 22.14 25.86 -0.04
C HIS A 55 23.65 25.84 -0.16
N VAL A 56 24.29 24.70 0.10
CA VAL A 56 25.73 24.53 -0.09
C VAL A 56 26.00 23.82 -1.39
N TRP A 57 26.62 24.50 -2.35
CA TRP A 57 26.84 24.02 -3.72
C TRP A 57 28.28 23.55 -3.91
N ILE A 58 28.48 22.36 -4.50
CA ILE A 58 29.78 21.86 -4.94
C ILE A 58 29.65 21.47 -6.41
N PHE A 59 30.55 21.96 -7.26
CA PHE A 59 30.46 21.77 -8.70
C PHE A 59 31.48 20.74 -9.21
N PHE A 60 31.13 20.04 -10.26
CA PHE A 60 31.95 19.01 -10.91
C PHE A 60 32.43 19.45 -12.29
N LYS A 61 33.67 19.03 -12.65
CA LYS A 61 34.27 19.32 -13.97
C LYS A 61 33.47 18.66 -15.12
N LYS A 62 32.95 17.45 -14.89
CA LYS A 62 32.14 16.66 -15.82
C LYS A 62 30.97 16.02 -15.08
N PRO A 63 29.91 15.57 -15.80
CA PRO A 63 28.86 14.79 -15.19
C PRO A 63 29.43 13.52 -14.55
N ILE A 64 28.98 13.23 -13.31
CA ILE A 64 29.34 12.03 -12.56
C ILE A 64 28.06 11.25 -12.19
N PRO A 65 28.15 9.93 -11.91
CA PRO A 65 27.00 9.15 -11.45
C PRO A 65 26.40 9.75 -10.19
N ALA A 66 25.07 9.84 -10.14
CA ALA A 66 24.36 10.39 -9.00
C ALA A 66 24.66 9.62 -7.69
N SER A 67 24.82 8.30 -7.78
CA SER A 67 25.22 7.46 -6.64
C SER A 67 26.59 7.84 -6.08
N LEU A 68 27.57 8.16 -6.93
CA LEU A 68 28.88 8.61 -6.49
C LEU A 68 28.82 9.98 -5.81
N ALA A 69 28.10 10.94 -6.43
CA ALA A 69 27.90 12.27 -5.85
C ALA A 69 27.24 12.18 -4.47
N ARG A 70 26.23 11.35 -4.32
CA ARG A 70 25.52 11.17 -3.04
C ARG A 70 26.38 10.51 -1.97
N ASN A 71 27.14 9.47 -2.33
CA ASN A 71 28.06 8.82 -1.39
C ASN A 71 29.12 9.79 -0.88
N PHE A 72 29.66 10.61 -1.78
CA PHE A 72 30.58 11.68 -1.41
C PHE A 72 29.90 12.72 -0.48
N GLY A 73 28.68 13.15 -0.80
CA GLY A 73 27.92 14.08 0.01
C GLY A 73 27.60 13.55 1.41
N TYR A 74 27.26 12.28 1.55
CA TYR A 74 27.03 11.68 2.87
C TYR A 74 28.32 11.62 3.71
N LEU A 75 29.47 11.39 3.09
CA LEU A 75 30.76 11.45 3.81
C LEU A 75 31.08 12.87 4.26
N LEU A 76 30.78 13.90 3.46
CA LEU A 76 30.92 15.29 3.86
C LEU A 76 30.06 15.64 5.07
N LEU A 77 28.80 15.22 5.07
CA LEU A 77 27.88 15.44 6.19
C LEU A 77 28.39 14.74 7.46
N ASP A 78 28.82 13.48 7.36
CA ASP A 78 29.36 12.71 8.49
C ASP A 78 30.59 13.37 9.08
N ARG A 79 31.52 13.83 8.23
CA ARG A 79 32.73 14.53 8.65
C ARG A 79 32.44 15.93 9.22
N GLY A 80 31.47 16.64 8.64
CA GLY A 80 31.03 17.94 9.15
C GLY A 80 30.43 17.83 10.56
N GLN A 81 29.61 16.82 10.82
CA GLN A 81 29.07 16.51 12.14
C GLN A 81 30.19 16.26 13.16
N SER A 82 31.16 15.44 12.80
CA SER A 82 32.28 15.10 13.68
C SER A 82 33.16 16.32 14.01
N LEU A 83 33.31 17.27 13.05
CA LEU A 83 34.13 18.43 13.19
C LEU A 83 33.63 19.39 14.29
N ILE A 84 32.31 19.52 14.42
CA ILE A 84 31.68 20.47 15.35
C ILE A 84 30.97 19.77 16.52
N ASN A 85 31.24 18.51 16.74
CA ASN A 85 30.62 17.66 17.80
C ASN A 85 29.09 17.72 17.84
N MET A 86 28.45 17.80 16.70
CA MET A 86 26.98 17.75 16.60
C MET A 86 26.48 16.32 16.62
N LYS A 87 25.37 16.07 17.35
CA LYS A 87 24.75 14.74 17.39
C LYS A 87 23.96 14.42 16.12
N SER A 88 23.42 15.42 15.44
CA SER A 88 22.67 15.30 14.19
C SER A 88 22.52 16.64 13.51
N PHE A 89 22.33 16.64 12.19
CA PHE A 89 21.85 17.80 11.46
C PHE A 89 20.34 17.90 11.59
N GLN A 90 19.84 18.94 12.24
CA GLN A 90 18.40 19.15 12.48
C GLN A 90 17.75 19.95 11.35
N TYR A 91 18.49 20.87 10.75
CA TYR A 91 18.04 21.78 9.70
C TYR A 91 18.41 21.29 8.29
N TYR A 92 19.20 20.23 8.17
CA TYR A 92 19.46 19.58 6.89
C TYR A 92 18.18 18.92 6.36
N ASP A 93 17.65 19.45 5.26
CA ASP A 93 16.46 18.91 4.61
C ASP A 93 16.82 17.77 3.65
N ARG A 94 17.64 18.07 2.67
CA ARG A 94 17.99 17.08 1.62
C ARG A 94 19.27 17.44 0.87
N MET A 95 19.68 16.49 0.04
CA MET A 95 20.81 16.65 -0.88
C MET A 95 20.32 16.36 -2.30
N TYR A 96 20.80 17.16 -3.25
CA TYR A 96 20.55 16.95 -4.68
C TYR A 96 21.83 16.48 -5.39
N PRO A 97 21.75 15.39 -6.19
CA PRO A 97 20.57 14.59 -6.53
C PRO A 97 20.04 13.79 -5.34
N CYS A 98 18.70 13.68 -5.21
CA CYS A 98 18.08 12.97 -4.09
C CYS A 98 18.05 11.44 -4.27
N GLN A 99 18.31 10.94 -5.47
CA GLN A 99 18.21 9.52 -5.81
C GLN A 99 19.30 9.10 -6.81
N ASP A 100 19.66 7.82 -6.79
CA ASP A 100 20.74 7.28 -7.63
C ASP A 100 20.34 7.13 -9.11
N SER A 101 19.05 6.97 -9.37
CA SER A 101 18.46 6.93 -10.71
C SER A 101 17.07 7.55 -10.70
N ALA A 102 16.68 8.19 -11.78
CA ALA A 102 15.35 8.77 -11.95
C ALA A 102 14.68 8.16 -13.18
N ASN A 103 13.44 7.67 -13.01
CA ASN A 103 12.61 7.21 -14.12
C ASN A 103 11.80 8.36 -14.76
N SER A 104 11.95 9.57 -14.25
CA SER A 104 11.30 10.80 -14.70
C SER A 104 12.15 12.01 -14.31
N ILE A 105 11.65 13.22 -14.51
CA ILE A 105 12.26 14.44 -13.97
C ILE A 105 12.38 14.28 -12.45
N GLY A 106 13.62 14.30 -11.95
CA GLY A 106 13.92 14.18 -10.52
C GLY A 106 13.40 15.37 -9.71
N ASN A 107 13.69 15.38 -8.41
CA ASN A 107 13.35 16.50 -7.56
C ASN A 107 14.07 17.78 -8.03
N LEU A 108 13.34 18.89 -8.04
CA LEU A 108 13.84 20.18 -8.46
C LEU A 108 14.44 20.93 -7.28
N ILE A 109 15.50 21.67 -7.54
CA ILE A 109 16.03 22.68 -6.64
C ILE A 109 15.95 24.05 -7.30
N ALA A 110 15.67 25.08 -6.50
CA ALA A 110 15.70 26.45 -6.98
C ALA A 110 17.14 26.82 -7.35
N LEU A 111 17.34 27.33 -8.56
CA LEU A 111 18.64 27.84 -8.97
C LEU A 111 18.95 29.13 -8.23
N PRO A 112 20.24 29.42 -7.92
CA PRO A 112 20.67 30.66 -7.30
C PRO A 112 20.45 31.85 -8.24
N LEU A 113 20.62 33.05 -7.68
CA LEU A 113 20.55 34.33 -8.38
C LEU A 113 19.18 34.69 -8.98
N GLN A 114 18.10 34.29 -8.31
CA GLN A 114 16.73 34.60 -8.77
C GLN A 114 16.43 36.08 -8.58
N GLY A 115 16.07 36.75 -9.68
CA GLY A 115 16.00 38.20 -9.77
C GLY A 115 15.11 38.91 -8.72
N ARG A 116 13.97 38.33 -8.28
CA ARG A 116 13.17 38.94 -7.20
C ARG A 116 13.81 38.74 -5.83
N ALA A 117 14.30 37.55 -5.54
CA ALA A 117 14.91 37.20 -4.25
C ALA A 117 16.23 37.94 -4.09
N LEU A 118 17.02 38.09 -5.17
CA LEU A 118 18.29 38.76 -5.18
C LEU A 118 18.19 40.26 -4.78
N LYS A 119 17.08 40.91 -5.16
CA LYS A 119 16.81 42.30 -4.74
C LYS A 119 16.70 42.46 -3.22
N ASN A 120 16.31 41.41 -2.52
CA ASN A 120 16.17 41.36 -1.07
C ASN A 120 17.40 40.72 -0.38
N GLY A 121 18.53 40.55 -1.10
CA GLY A 121 19.73 39.90 -0.59
C GLY A 121 19.61 38.39 -0.40
N ASN A 122 18.55 37.76 -0.92
CA ASN A 122 18.34 36.33 -0.89
C ASN A 122 18.65 35.69 -2.24
N SER A 123 18.75 34.34 -2.31
CA SER A 123 19.20 33.62 -3.51
C SER A 123 20.58 34.09 -4.01
N ALA A 124 21.43 34.58 -3.09
CA ALA A 124 22.77 35.14 -3.33
C ALA A 124 23.82 34.27 -2.67
N PHE A 125 24.97 34.14 -3.31
CA PHE A 125 26.16 33.55 -2.68
C PHE A 125 26.70 34.47 -1.62
N ILE A 126 27.09 33.90 -0.50
CA ILE A 126 27.47 34.62 0.72
C ILE A 126 28.85 34.19 1.23
N ASP A 127 29.54 35.11 1.84
CA ASP A 127 30.85 34.90 2.46
C ASP A 127 30.75 34.24 3.85
N SER A 128 31.89 34.11 4.53
CA SER A 128 31.97 33.55 5.88
C SER A 128 31.27 34.40 6.96
N ASN A 129 31.00 35.65 6.68
CA ASN A 129 30.28 36.56 7.57
C ASN A 129 28.81 36.68 7.22
N TRP A 130 28.34 35.78 6.33
CA TRP A 130 26.95 35.73 5.84
C TRP A 130 26.53 36.97 5.02
N ASN A 131 27.50 37.72 4.49
CA ASN A 131 27.25 38.84 3.59
C ASN A 131 27.25 38.37 2.13
N ALA A 132 26.36 38.92 1.32
CA ALA A 132 26.34 38.63 -0.10
C ALA A 132 27.62 39.16 -0.77
N TYR A 133 28.24 38.36 -1.64
CA TYR A 133 29.37 38.83 -2.43
C TYR A 133 28.95 39.98 -3.34
N PRO A 134 29.81 41.02 -3.50
CA PRO A 134 29.48 42.16 -4.36
C PRO A 134 29.25 41.77 -5.83
N ASP A 135 30.09 40.89 -6.35
CA ASP A 135 29.94 40.31 -7.70
C ASP A 135 29.68 38.81 -7.61
N GLN A 136 28.42 38.47 -7.79
CA GLN A 136 27.91 37.11 -7.69
C GLN A 136 28.39 36.22 -8.86
N TRP A 137 28.54 36.83 -10.03
CA TRP A 137 28.99 36.11 -11.23
C TRP A 137 30.49 35.85 -11.22
N ASP A 138 31.26 36.78 -10.73
CA ASP A 138 32.71 36.61 -10.59
C ASP A 138 33.03 35.43 -9.66
N ILE A 139 32.38 35.35 -8.51
CA ILE A 139 32.53 34.24 -7.57
C ILE A 139 32.18 32.91 -8.22
N LEU A 140 31.04 32.83 -8.93
CA LEU A 140 30.58 31.60 -9.56
C LEU A 140 31.49 31.14 -10.71
N LEU A 141 31.97 32.07 -11.53
CA LEU A 141 32.68 31.76 -12.76
C LEU A 141 34.20 31.66 -12.59
N ASN A 142 34.78 32.55 -11.80
CA ASN A 142 36.23 32.74 -11.69
C ASN A 142 36.84 32.17 -10.41
N HIS A 143 36.08 32.09 -9.32
CA HIS A 143 36.59 31.65 -8.03
C HIS A 143 36.09 30.27 -7.60
N THR A 144 35.25 29.61 -8.40
CA THR A 144 34.72 28.28 -8.08
C THR A 144 35.52 27.19 -8.76
N MET A 145 36.35 26.46 -8.01
CA MET A 145 37.02 25.26 -8.51
C MET A 145 36.07 24.10 -8.54
N LYS A 146 36.11 23.39 -9.67
CA LYS A 146 35.24 22.21 -9.90
C LYS A 146 36.01 20.94 -9.63
N LEU A 147 35.37 19.96 -8.97
CA LEU A 147 35.98 18.66 -8.68
C LEU A 147 35.90 17.73 -9.88
N SER A 148 36.92 16.94 -10.10
CA SER A 148 36.91 15.82 -11.01
C SER A 148 36.40 14.55 -10.30
N MET A 149 36.04 13.53 -11.07
CA MET A 149 35.62 12.24 -10.54
C MET A 149 36.75 11.56 -9.76
N GLU A 150 38.01 11.69 -10.27
CA GLU A 150 39.19 11.13 -9.65
C GLU A 150 39.46 11.74 -8.28
N GLU A 151 39.41 13.07 -8.17
CA GLU A 151 39.56 13.81 -6.90
C GLU A 151 38.51 13.36 -5.87
N ILE A 152 37.25 13.18 -6.29
CA ILE A 152 36.18 12.69 -5.41
C ILE A 152 36.49 11.26 -4.91
N VAL A 153 36.90 10.36 -5.79
CA VAL A 153 37.25 8.99 -5.43
C VAL A 153 38.43 8.96 -4.47
N ASP A 154 39.42 9.81 -4.67
CA ASP A 154 40.62 9.90 -3.81
C ASP A 154 40.26 10.43 -2.43
N PHE A 155 39.44 11.50 -2.30
CA PHE A 155 38.90 11.93 -1.01
C PHE A 155 38.15 10.81 -0.29
N MET A 156 37.30 10.09 -1.02
CA MET A 156 36.54 9.00 -0.43
C MET A 156 37.45 7.85 0.05
N LYS A 157 38.51 7.51 -0.68
CA LYS A 157 39.50 6.49 -0.26
C LYS A 157 40.26 6.93 0.99
N LYS A 158 40.77 8.16 0.98
CA LYS A 158 41.48 8.72 2.12
C LYS A 158 40.65 8.70 3.39
N TRP A 159 39.41 9.17 3.32
CA TRP A 159 38.53 9.20 4.48
C TRP A 159 38.11 7.80 4.97
N LYS A 160 37.97 6.83 4.06
CA LYS A 160 37.71 5.43 4.45
C LYS A 160 38.93 4.81 5.15
N ALA A 161 40.14 5.09 4.70
CA ALA A 161 41.35 4.64 5.36
C ALA A 161 41.45 5.18 6.80
N GLU A 162 41.19 6.46 6.99
CA GLU A 162 41.18 7.09 8.33
C GLU A 162 40.14 6.45 9.26
N ILE A 163 38.96 6.10 8.78
CA ILE A 163 37.93 5.37 9.56
C ILE A 163 38.43 3.97 9.93
N THR A 164 39.08 3.29 9.00
CA THR A 164 39.62 1.95 9.23
C THR A 164 40.71 1.97 10.31
N GLU A 165 41.60 2.94 10.27
CA GLU A 165 42.65 3.12 11.31
C GLU A 165 42.04 3.42 12.68
N ALA A 166 41.02 4.28 12.73
CA ALA A 166 40.38 4.69 13.99
C ALA A 166 39.49 3.60 14.59
N THR A 167 38.86 2.77 13.77
CA THR A 167 37.83 1.80 14.21
C THR A 167 38.24 0.34 14.09
N GLY A 168 39.35 0.03 13.39
CA GLY A 168 39.75 -1.34 13.06
C GLY A 168 38.82 -2.05 12.04
N VAL A 169 37.86 -1.33 11.48
CA VAL A 169 36.88 -1.89 10.53
C VAL A 169 37.35 -1.68 9.10
N VAL A 170 37.73 -2.76 8.42
CA VAL A 170 38.09 -2.73 6.99
C VAL A 170 36.85 -2.47 6.14
N LEU A 171 36.78 -1.29 5.54
CA LEU A 171 35.73 -0.95 4.58
C LEU A 171 36.17 -1.42 3.18
N ASN A 172 35.76 -2.63 2.78
CA ASN A 172 36.08 -3.18 1.47
C ASN A 172 35.54 -2.35 0.32
N ASP A 173 36.41 -1.96 -0.59
CA ASP A 173 36.11 -1.25 -1.82
C ASP A 173 35.59 -2.23 -2.87
N THR A 174 34.29 -2.35 -3.03
CA THR A 174 33.74 -2.92 -4.26
C THR A 174 32.54 -2.11 -4.71
N GLU A 175 32.47 -1.82 -5.97
CA GLU A 175 31.42 -1.08 -6.67
C GLU A 175 30.02 -1.65 -6.51
N CYS A 176 29.92 -2.86 -5.95
CA CYS A 176 28.70 -3.45 -5.41
C CYS A 176 28.93 -3.78 -3.95
N ARG A 177 28.86 -2.81 -3.06
CA ARG A 177 28.61 -3.18 -1.66
C ARG A 177 27.31 -3.96 -1.64
N PRO A 178 27.33 -5.28 -1.38
CA PRO A 178 26.11 -5.92 -0.92
C PRO A 178 25.74 -5.11 0.33
N LYS A 179 24.61 -4.40 0.22
CA LYS A 179 24.05 -3.66 1.34
C LYS A 179 24.13 -4.59 2.54
N PRO A 180 24.69 -4.21 3.71
CA PRO A 180 24.88 -5.14 4.84
C PRO A 180 23.59 -5.88 5.21
N TRP A 181 22.43 -5.23 4.96
CA TRP A 181 21.10 -5.79 5.05
C TRP A 181 20.70 -6.71 3.87
N LYS A 182 21.52 -6.82 2.82
CA LYS A 182 21.40 -7.82 1.75
C LYS A 182 22.36 -8.98 1.87
N LYS A 183 23.31 -8.94 2.79
CA LYS A 183 24.01 -10.17 3.18
C LYS A 183 22.95 -11.08 3.76
N LYS A 184 22.69 -12.21 3.07
CA LYS A 184 21.90 -13.29 3.63
C LYS A 184 22.48 -13.53 5.03
N GLN A 185 21.68 -13.25 6.06
CA GLN A 185 22.12 -13.55 7.42
C GLN A 185 22.07 -15.06 7.52
N VAL A 186 23.21 -15.67 7.39
CA VAL A 186 23.36 -17.12 7.45
C VAL A 186 23.50 -17.49 8.91
N PHE A 187 22.56 -18.27 9.43
CA PHE A 187 22.71 -18.89 10.73
C PHE A 187 23.97 -19.76 10.73
N ASN A 188 24.60 -19.90 11.89
CA ASN A 188 25.74 -20.76 12.04
C ASN A 188 25.42 -21.80 13.11
N LYS A 189 25.68 -23.07 12.81
CA LYS A 189 25.47 -24.19 13.74
C LYS A 189 26.19 -23.99 15.07
N SER A 190 27.37 -23.37 15.04
CA SER A 190 28.17 -23.09 16.24
C SER A 190 27.53 -22.09 17.20
N ASP A 191 26.54 -21.33 16.75
CA ASP A 191 25.84 -20.34 17.56
C ASP A 191 24.66 -20.93 18.37
N VAL A 192 24.43 -22.25 18.24
CA VAL A 192 23.39 -23.00 18.97
C VAL A 192 24.01 -24.13 19.78
N VAL A 193 23.75 -24.17 21.08
CA VAL A 193 24.16 -25.24 21.97
C VAL A 193 23.06 -26.29 22.02
N GLY A 194 23.30 -27.46 21.38
CA GLY A 194 22.28 -28.50 21.26
C GLY A 194 21.26 -28.25 20.17
N LYS A 195 19.98 -28.29 20.51
CA LYS A 195 18.83 -28.06 19.58
C LYS A 195 18.20 -26.73 19.81
N MET A 196 17.69 -26.14 18.73
CA MET A 196 16.85 -24.93 18.82
C MET A 196 15.41 -25.33 19.13
N HIS A 197 14.89 -24.90 20.28
CA HIS A 197 13.50 -25.15 20.68
C HIS A 197 12.57 -24.09 20.14
N ILE A 198 11.60 -24.50 19.33
CA ILE A 198 10.64 -23.64 18.67
C ILE A 198 9.23 -23.98 19.15
N ILE A 199 8.50 -22.98 19.64
CA ILE A 199 7.11 -23.14 20.08
C ILE A 199 6.22 -22.33 19.13
N LEU A 200 5.19 -22.97 18.60
CA LEU A 200 4.18 -22.32 17.78
C LEU A 200 2.97 -21.95 18.62
N GLY A 201 2.66 -20.69 18.64
CA GLY A 201 1.50 -20.12 19.35
C GLY A 201 0.88 -18.99 18.53
N ASP A 202 0.56 -17.89 19.18
CA ASP A 202 0.12 -16.64 18.52
C ASP A 202 1.25 -15.98 17.70
N GLY A 203 2.45 -16.49 17.81
CA GLY A 203 3.65 -16.22 17.05
C GLY A 203 4.53 -17.46 17.01
N VAL A 204 5.78 -17.28 16.62
CA VAL A 204 6.83 -18.30 16.71
C VAL A 204 7.78 -17.89 17.82
N TYR A 205 7.85 -18.67 18.85
CA TYR A 205 8.70 -18.46 20.01
C TYR A 205 9.94 -19.33 19.89
N VAL A 206 11.10 -18.72 20.05
CA VAL A 206 12.39 -19.42 20.04
C VAL A 206 13.01 -19.25 21.42
N ASP A 207 13.31 -20.37 22.09
CA ASP A 207 14.00 -20.33 23.38
C ASP A 207 15.40 -19.75 23.19
N ALA A 208 15.69 -18.66 23.89
CA ALA A 208 16.97 -17.96 23.78
C ALA A 208 18.07 -18.54 24.66
N LEU A 209 17.74 -19.45 25.57
CA LEU A 209 18.68 -19.94 26.61
C LEU A 209 19.94 -20.59 26.03
N ASN A 210 19.77 -21.37 24.97
CA ASN A 210 20.86 -22.13 24.33
C ASN A 210 21.38 -21.46 23.04
N LEU A 211 21.08 -20.17 22.83
CA LEU A 211 21.45 -19.44 21.65
C LEU A 211 22.50 -18.37 21.96
N MET A 212 23.55 -18.32 21.16
CA MET A 212 24.53 -17.23 21.25
C MET A 212 23.90 -15.87 20.85
N PRO A 213 24.37 -14.75 21.40
CA PRO A 213 23.81 -13.43 21.11
C PRO A 213 23.74 -13.09 19.60
N ARG A 214 24.68 -13.64 18.83
CA ARG A 214 24.71 -13.44 17.37
C ARG A 214 23.47 -14.00 16.69
N ILE A 215 23.11 -15.26 16.92
CA ILE A 215 21.95 -15.89 16.30
C ILE A 215 20.65 -15.32 16.88
N GLN A 216 20.61 -14.97 18.16
CA GLN A 216 19.46 -14.25 18.75
C GLN A 216 19.17 -12.96 17.98
N ASN A 217 20.21 -12.15 17.69
CA ASN A 217 20.06 -10.91 16.92
C ASN A 217 19.67 -11.19 15.46
N GLN A 218 20.15 -12.29 14.88
CA GLN A 218 19.73 -12.71 13.54
C GLN A 218 18.24 -13.11 13.50
N ILE A 219 17.74 -13.80 14.53
CA ILE A 219 16.32 -14.15 14.66
C ILE A 219 15.48 -12.88 14.81
N ARG A 220 15.88 -11.94 15.69
CA ARG A 220 15.19 -10.65 15.83
C ARG A 220 15.15 -9.87 14.51
N SER A 221 16.23 -9.91 13.75
CA SER A 221 16.33 -9.20 12.47
C SER A 221 15.41 -9.78 11.38
N LEU A 222 14.95 -11.04 11.48
CA LEU A 222 13.92 -11.56 10.60
C LEU A 222 12.59 -10.78 10.74
N ALA A 223 12.29 -10.34 11.96
CA ALA A 223 11.10 -9.57 12.27
C ALA A 223 11.28 -8.04 12.12
N ALA A 224 12.41 -7.61 11.57
CA ALA A 224 12.72 -6.19 11.37
C ALA A 224 12.85 -5.85 9.88
N PHE A 225 12.45 -4.65 9.51
CA PHE A 225 12.67 -4.11 8.18
C PHE A 225 12.70 -2.58 8.19
N ASP A 226 13.31 -2.01 7.16
CA ASP A 226 13.38 -0.55 6.99
C ASP A 226 11.98 0.05 6.86
N ASN A 227 11.70 1.11 7.63
CA ASN A 227 10.41 1.79 7.61
C ASN A 227 10.30 2.69 6.36
N PRO A 228 9.45 2.35 5.38
CA PRO A 228 9.33 3.14 4.16
C PRO A 228 8.84 4.56 4.42
N ILE A 229 8.02 4.76 5.46
CA ILE A 229 7.49 6.08 5.83
C ILE A 229 8.61 6.97 6.34
N PHE A 230 9.49 6.44 7.20
CA PHE A 230 10.67 7.17 7.68
C PHE A 230 11.54 7.66 6.52
N TYR A 231 11.88 6.77 5.59
CA TYR A 231 12.73 7.12 4.46
C TYR A 231 12.02 8.01 3.44
N LYS A 232 10.70 7.87 3.29
CA LYS A 232 9.88 8.79 2.49
C LYS A 232 9.88 10.18 3.10
N ASN A 233 9.61 10.30 4.41
CA ASN A 233 9.62 11.56 5.13
C ASN A 233 11.01 12.19 5.08
N LYS A 234 12.06 11.41 5.38
CA LYS A 234 13.46 11.88 5.28
C LYS A 234 13.78 12.43 3.89
N ARG A 235 13.26 11.79 2.83
CA ARG A 235 13.45 12.23 1.44
C ARG A 235 12.66 13.50 1.11
N LEU A 236 11.50 13.69 1.75
CA LEU A 236 10.60 14.83 1.54
C LEU A 236 10.84 15.97 2.55
N GLY A 237 11.78 15.81 3.48
CA GLY A 237 12.07 16.80 4.52
C GLY A 237 11.01 16.90 5.62
N TYR A 238 10.14 15.89 5.76
CA TYR A 238 9.16 15.86 6.84
C TYR A 238 9.76 15.33 8.14
N SER A 239 9.29 15.85 9.26
CA SER A 239 9.67 15.38 10.58
C SER A 239 9.41 13.88 10.76
N ASN A 240 10.37 13.18 11.32
CA ASN A 240 10.26 11.77 11.69
C ASN A 240 10.19 11.58 13.22
N TYR A 241 9.74 12.58 13.97
CA TYR A 241 9.71 12.53 15.44
C TYR A 241 8.99 11.30 15.99
N TYR A 242 7.92 10.86 15.32
CA TYR A 242 7.15 9.67 15.70
C TYR A 242 7.45 8.42 14.85
N ASN A 243 8.41 8.48 13.93
CA ASN A 243 8.73 7.38 13.03
C ASN A 243 10.15 6.89 13.28
N PHE A 244 10.30 5.62 13.62
CA PHE A 244 11.61 4.99 13.70
C PHE A 244 12.09 4.57 12.31
N SER A 245 13.40 4.51 12.10
CA SER A 245 14.02 4.09 10.84
C SER A 245 13.75 2.63 10.48
N ALA A 246 13.44 1.80 11.46
CA ALA A 246 13.07 0.40 11.27
C ALA A 246 11.76 0.08 11.99
N VAL A 247 10.98 -0.82 11.39
CA VAL A 247 9.82 -1.46 12.00
C VAL A 247 10.27 -2.80 12.55
N TYR A 248 10.02 -3.06 13.82
CA TYR A 248 10.30 -4.33 14.47
C TYR A 248 8.99 -4.94 15.00
N MET A 249 8.67 -6.13 14.51
CA MET A 249 7.46 -6.87 14.86
C MET A 249 7.71 -8.04 15.81
N GLY A 250 8.96 -8.19 16.28
CA GLY A 250 9.32 -9.18 17.29
C GLY A 250 9.15 -8.66 18.71
N LYS A 251 9.20 -9.54 19.68
CA LYS A 251 9.18 -9.24 21.12
C LYS A 251 10.07 -10.23 21.87
N ASP A 252 10.75 -9.76 22.89
CA ASP A 252 11.44 -10.64 23.83
C ASP A 252 10.52 -10.81 25.06
N ILE A 253 10.15 -12.04 25.40
CA ILE A 253 9.20 -12.36 26.45
C ILE A 253 9.75 -13.55 27.26
N ASP A 254 10.02 -13.33 28.53
CA ASP A 254 10.40 -14.38 29.49
C ASP A 254 11.48 -15.38 28.99
N GLY A 255 12.52 -14.87 28.35
CA GLY A 255 13.62 -15.69 27.83
C GLY A 255 13.37 -16.27 26.43
N TYR A 256 12.23 -15.95 25.82
CA TYR A 256 11.93 -16.34 24.44
C TYR A 256 12.00 -15.15 23.50
N ILE A 257 12.46 -15.39 22.27
CA ILE A 257 12.36 -14.45 21.17
C ILE A 257 11.10 -14.79 20.38
N ARG A 258 10.07 -13.96 20.49
CA ARG A 258 8.84 -14.09 19.71
C ARG A 258 8.96 -13.34 18.40
N ILE A 259 8.73 -14.03 17.28
CA ILE A 259 8.60 -13.43 15.96
C ILE A 259 7.21 -13.74 15.37
N PRO A 260 6.71 -12.91 14.44
CA PRO A 260 5.41 -13.16 13.81
C PRO A 260 5.35 -14.51 13.06
N ARG A 261 4.16 -15.14 13.07
CA ARG A 261 3.90 -16.47 12.49
C ARG A 261 4.31 -16.62 11.03
N GLY A 262 4.19 -15.54 10.22
CA GLY A 262 4.53 -15.56 8.81
C GLY A 262 6.01 -15.77 8.51
N LEU A 263 6.86 -15.62 9.53
CA LEU A 263 8.32 -15.85 9.44
C LEU A 263 8.73 -17.28 9.76
N ARG A 264 7.79 -18.16 10.16
CA ARG A 264 8.06 -19.56 10.53
C ARG A 264 8.86 -20.30 9.47
N GLU A 265 8.41 -20.24 8.22
CA GLU A 265 9.08 -20.96 7.13
C GLU A 265 10.49 -20.43 6.89
N GLN A 266 10.68 -19.11 6.97
CA GLN A 266 11.99 -18.49 6.83
C GLN A 266 12.94 -18.90 7.96
N LEU A 267 12.46 -18.93 9.20
CA LEU A 267 13.24 -19.41 10.35
C LEU A 267 13.67 -20.88 10.15
N ILE A 268 12.71 -21.74 9.80
CA ILE A 268 12.98 -23.18 9.60
C ILE A 268 13.95 -23.39 8.42
N ASN A 269 13.78 -22.65 7.33
CA ASN A 269 14.71 -22.76 6.18
C ASN A 269 16.12 -22.30 6.55
N ASN A 270 16.26 -21.24 7.34
CA ASN A 270 17.56 -20.79 7.82
C ASN A 270 18.22 -21.86 8.73
N CYS A 271 17.44 -22.53 9.58
CA CYS A 271 17.95 -23.65 10.40
C CYS A 271 18.41 -24.81 9.52
N LYS A 272 17.63 -25.18 8.50
CA LYS A 272 17.99 -26.26 7.56
C LYS A 272 19.24 -25.91 6.75
N GLU A 273 19.33 -24.69 6.21
CA GLU A 273 20.50 -24.22 5.46
C GLU A 273 21.78 -24.24 6.31
N ALA A 274 21.65 -23.96 7.60
CA ALA A 274 22.76 -23.97 8.57
C ALA A 274 23.00 -25.34 9.23
N CYS A 275 22.23 -26.38 8.88
CA CYS A 275 22.27 -27.68 9.53
C CYS A 275 22.09 -27.63 11.07
N ILE A 276 21.24 -26.70 11.55
CA ILE A 276 20.88 -26.58 12.95
C ILE A 276 19.77 -27.57 13.26
N GLU A 277 19.95 -28.41 14.27
CA GLU A 277 18.90 -29.27 14.78
C GLU A 277 17.86 -28.43 15.54
N TYR A 278 16.58 -28.69 15.29
CA TYR A 278 15.48 -28.03 15.97
C TYR A 278 14.34 -29.00 16.27
N ASP A 279 13.56 -28.71 17.29
CA ASP A 279 12.29 -29.33 17.58
C ASP A 279 11.17 -28.28 17.60
N ILE A 280 9.96 -28.74 17.33
CA ILE A 280 8.80 -27.86 17.25
C ILE A 280 7.71 -28.38 18.17
N SER A 281 7.31 -27.56 19.13
CA SER A 281 6.12 -27.78 19.96
C SER A 281 4.97 -26.93 19.42
N ASP A 282 3.87 -27.56 18.97
CA ASP A 282 2.70 -26.87 18.44
C ASP A 282 1.65 -26.66 19.53
N GLN A 283 1.53 -25.41 20.01
CA GLN A 283 0.59 -24.97 21.05
C GLN A 283 -0.54 -24.12 20.47
N ARG A 284 -0.74 -24.18 19.15
CA ARG A 284 -1.78 -23.42 18.47
C ARG A 284 -3.15 -24.07 18.71
N GLU A 285 -4.16 -23.20 18.76
CA GLU A 285 -5.54 -23.61 18.96
C GLU A 285 -6.11 -24.33 17.72
N MET A 286 -6.54 -25.55 17.89
CA MET A 286 -7.12 -26.36 16.82
C MET A 286 -8.57 -26.00 16.53
N GLY A 287 -9.24 -25.32 17.48
CA GLY A 287 -10.66 -25.04 17.43
C GLY A 287 -11.54 -26.26 17.59
N ARG A 288 -12.82 -26.03 17.69
CA ARG A 288 -13.82 -27.08 17.77
C ARG A 288 -14.06 -27.67 16.38
N PRO A 289 -14.05 -28.98 16.19
CA PRO A 289 -14.51 -29.60 14.94
C PRO A 289 -15.97 -29.27 14.65
N ILE A 290 -16.30 -28.96 13.41
CA ILE A 290 -17.65 -28.64 12.94
C ILE A 290 -18.02 -29.49 11.72
N ARG A 291 -19.31 -29.84 11.62
CA ARG A 291 -19.84 -30.57 10.47
C ARG A 291 -20.33 -29.59 9.41
N VAL A 292 -19.44 -29.24 8.51
CA VAL A 292 -19.68 -28.27 7.44
C VAL A 292 -19.32 -28.86 6.09
N PHE A 293 -20.12 -28.55 5.08
CA PHE A 293 -19.94 -29.02 3.70
C PHE A 293 -20.05 -27.83 2.74
N PHE A 294 -19.28 -27.86 1.69
CA PHE A 294 -19.37 -26.86 0.64
C PHE A 294 -20.55 -27.15 -0.29
N ASN A 295 -21.34 -26.13 -0.59
CA ASN A 295 -22.49 -26.18 -1.47
C ASN A 295 -22.21 -25.33 -2.72
N GLY A 296 -21.57 -25.94 -3.70
CA GLY A 296 -21.22 -25.24 -4.95
C GLY A 296 -20.14 -25.96 -5.72
N ASN A 297 -19.73 -25.37 -6.83
CA ASN A 297 -18.60 -25.82 -7.62
C ASN A 297 -17.58 -24.67 -7.74
N LEU A 298 -16.32 -24.97 -7.51
CA LEU A 298 -15.22 -24.02 -7.78
C LEU A 298 -14.96 -23.96 -9.29
N ARG A 299 -14.56 -22.79 -9.76
CA ARG A 299 -13.97 -22.65 -11.08
C ARG A 299 -12.52 -23.14 -11.02
N THR A 300 -11.93 -23.47 -12.15
CA THR A 300 -10.56 -24.00 -12.24
C THR A 300 -9.54 -23.13 -11.49
N GLU A 301 -9.62 -21.80 -11.65
CA GLU A 301 -8.69 -20.87 -11.00
C GLU A 301 -8.95 -20.79 -9.49
N GLN A 302 -10.20 -20.95 -9.06
CA GLN A 302 -10.57 -20.98 -7.63
C GLN A 302 -10.13 -22.28 -6.98
N ASP A 303 -10.25 -23.39 -7.68
CA ASP A 303 -9.80 -24.70 -7.23
C ASP A 303 -8.29 -24.72 -7.02
N LEU A 304 -7.53 -24.25 -8.01
CA LEU A 304 -6.09 -24.08 -7.89
C LEU A 304 -5.69 -23.17 -6.72
N ALA A 305 -6.43 -22.08 -6.51
CA ALA A 305 -6.19 -21.17 -5.39
C ALA A 305 -6.46 -21.86 -4.04
N ALA A 306 -7.54 -22.60 -3.95
CA ALA A 306 -7.93 -23.34 -2.76
C ALA A 306 -6.89 -24.42 -2.41
N ASP A 307 -6.47 -25.21 -3.39
CA ASP A 307 -5.45 -26.25 -3.22
C ASP A 307 -4.14 -25.67 -2.68
N ARG A 308 -3.66 -24.56 -3.26
CA ARG A 308 -2.44 -23.90 -2.77
C ARG A 308 -2.59 -23.37 -1.35
N MET A 309 -3.76 -22.83 -1.00
CA MET A 309 -4.00 -22.36 0.37
C MET A 309 -4.05 -23.51 1.36
N LEU A 310 -4.67 -24.66 0.98
CA LEU A 310 -4.79 -25.83 1.85
C LEU A 310 -3.46 -26.54 2.17
N GLN A 311 -2.43 -26.36 1.33
CA GLN A 311 -1.09 -26.90 1.60
C GLN A 311 -0.39 -26.20 2.77
N HIS A 312 -0.93 -25.06 3.23
CA HIS A 312 -0.31 -24.25 4.27
C HIS A 312 -1.28 -23.93 5.41
N ASP A 313 -0.78 -23.81 6.62
CA ASP A 313 -1.58 -23.41 7.78
C ASP A 313 -1.90 -21.91 7.77
N HIS A 314 -1.06 -21.10 7.13
CA HIS A 314 -1.21 -19.65 7.05
C HIS A 314 -0.71 -19.09 5.72
N GLY A 315 -1.27 -17.98 5.29
CA GLY A 315 -0.87 -17.31 4.07
C GLY A 315 -1.94 -16.38 3.51
N VAL A 316 -1.61 -15.70 2.42
CA VAL A 316 -2.44 -14.70 1.77
C VAL A 316 -2.87 -15.17 0.38
N LEU A 317 -4.16 -15.08 0.10
CA LEU A 317 -4.74 -15.17 -1.24
C LEU A 317 -4.87 -13.75 -1.83
N SER A 318 -4.07 -13.47 -2.85
CA SER A 318 -4.14 -12.24 -3.61
C SER A 318 -4.98 -12.46 -4.86
N ALA A 319 -6.22 -12.01 -4.87
CA ALA A 319 -7.10 -12.22 -6.01
C ALA A 319 -7.95 -10.99 -6.32
N THR A 320 -8.03 -10.64 -7.60
CA THR A 320 -8.75 -9.46 -8.08
C THR A 320 -10.22 -9.44 -7.65
N THR A 321 -10.83 -8.27 -7.68
CA THR A 321 -12.28 -8.11 -7.43
C THR A 321 -13.07 -9.03 -8.36
N ALA A 322 -14.16 -9.60 -7.83
CA ALA A 322 -15.01 -10.58 -8.53
C ALA A 322 -14.33 -11.90 -8.91
N PHE A 323 -13.18 -12.23 -8.33
CA PHE A 323 -12.61 -13.58 -8.38
C PHE A 323 -13.52 -14.59 -7.63
N GLY A 324 -14.26 -14.14 -6.64
CA GLY A 324 -15.04 -14.98 -5.73
C GLY A 324 -14.22 -15.43 -4.52
N LYS A 325 -13.46 -14.51 -3.92
CA LYS A 325 -12.65 -14.76 -2.70
C LYS A 325 -13.47 -15.42 -1.60
N THR A 326 -14.71 -14.93 -1.37
CA THR A 326 -15.63 -15.48 -0.37
C THR A 326 -16.01 -16.93 -0.65
N VAL A 327 -16.17 -17.30 -1.94
CA VAL A 327 -16.45 -18.68 -2.36
C VAL A 327 -15.29 -19.60 -2.02
N VAL A 328 -14.05 -19.16 -2.34
CA VAL A 328 -12.83 -19.90 -1.98
C VAL A 328 -12.73 -20.04 -0.47
N CYS A 329 -12.97 -18.97 0.30
CA CYS A 329 -12.96 -19.03 1.76
C CYS A 329 -14.01 -20.01 2.31
N SER A 330 -15.22 -20.02 1.75
CA SER A 330 -16.25 -21.00 2.13
C SER A 330 -15.80 -22.43 1.87
N TYR A 331 -15.12 -22.65 0.74
CA TYR A 331 -14.53 -23.97 0.46
C TYR A 331 -13.45 -24.33 1.48
N LEU A 332 -12.52 -23.40 1.80
CA LEU A 332 -11.48 -23.63 2.81
C LEU A 332 -12.07 -23.98 4.18
N ILE A 333 -13.14 -23.30 4.61
CA ILE A 333 -13.88 -23.61 5.84
C ILE A 333 -14.40 -25.06 5.80
N SER A 334 -14.99 -25.47 4.69
CA SER A 334 -15.52 -26.82 4.52
C SER A 334 -14.46 -27.92 4.52
N GLN A 335 -13.22 -27.59 4.14
CA GLN A 335 -12.09 -28.52 4.12
C GLN A 335 -11.41 -28.59 5.50
N ARG A 336 -11.23 -27.45 6.17
CA ARG A 336 -10.61 -27.41 7.52
C ARG A 336 -11.54 -27.98 8.60
N LYS A 337 -12.85 -27.83 8.46
CA LYS A 337 -13.89 -28.40 9.35
C LYS A 337 -13.71 -28.04 10.83
N VAL A 338 -13.25 -26.84 11.11
CA VAL A 338 -13.04 -26.32 12.46
C VAL A 338 -13.81 -25.02 12.66
N SER A 339 -14.08 -24.67 13.92
CA SER A 339 -14.70 -23.39 14.26
C SER A 339 -13.94 -22.24 13.61
N THR A 340 -14.68 -21.33 12.96
CA THR A 340 -14.11 -20.32 12.07
C THR A 340 -14.56 -18.92 12.46
N LEU A 341 -13.61 -17.98 12.48
CA LEU A 341 -13.87 -16.55 12.64
C LEU A 341 -13.41 -15.77 11.40
N ILE A 342 -14.32 -14.97 10.83
CA ILE A 342 -14.04 -14.08 9.72
C ILE A 342 -13.96 -12.65 10.24
N LEU A 343 -12.84 -11.98 10.01
CA LEU A 343 -12.56 -10.61 10.45
C LEU A 343 -12.72 -9.64 9.29
N LEU A 344 -13.55 -8.61 9.49
CA LEU A 344 -13.87 -7.58 8.51
C LEU A 344 -13.57 -6.18 9.03
N HIS A 345 -13.23 -5.27 8.11
CA HIS A 345 -13.02 -3.85 8.40
C HIS A 345 -14.27 -2.99 8.23
N SER A 346 -15.20 -3.39 7.35
CA SER A 346 -16.41 -2.63 7.03
C SER A 346 -17.65 -3.37 7.46
N LYS A 347 -18.58 -2.63 8.03
CA LYS A 347 -19.91 -3.15 8.43
C LYS A 347 -20.73 -3.58 7.22
N ASP A 348 -20.59 -2.90 6.09
CA ASP A 348 -21.32 -3.19 4.85
C ASP A 348 -20.99 -4.59 4.29
N LEU A 349 -19.81 -5.12 4.59
CA LEU A 349 -19.39 -6.44 4.14
C LEU A 349 -19.99 -7.58 4.96
N ILE A 350 -20.50 -7.31 6.17
CA ILE A 350 -21.00 -8.35 7.08
C ILE A 350 -22.21 -9.07 6.47
N GLU A 351 -23.19 -8.31 5.99
CA GLU A 351 -24.39 -8.86 5.39
C GLU A 351 -24.05 -9.70 4.16
N GLN A 352 -23.18 -9.18 3.31
CA GLN A 352 -22.69 -9.89 2.13
C GLN A 352 -21.99 -11.21 2.52
N TRP A 353 -21.12 -11.19 3.53
CA TRP A 353 -20.43 -12.40 3.99
C TRP A 353 -21.43 -13.42 4.56
N VAL A 354 -22.37 -12.99 5.38
CA VAL A 354 -23.40 -13.88 5.95
C VAL A 354 -24.27 -14.49 4.84
N GLU A 355 -24.68 -13.71 3.85
CA GLU A 355 -25.45 -14.21 2.69
C GLU A 355 -24.64 -15.25 1.90
N GLU A 356 -23.39 -14.96 1.59
CA GLU A 356 -22.53 -15.86 0.82
C GLU A 356 -22.21 -17.15 1.60
N LEU A 357 -21.95 -17.05 2.92
CA LEU A 357 -21.75 -18.22 3.77
C LEU A 357 -22.99 -19.12 3.81
N ASN A 358 -24.19 -18.54 3.97
CA ASN A 358 -25.45 -19.31 3.93
C ASN A 358 -25.70 -19.96 2.56
N LYS A 359 -25.20 -19.34 1.49
CA LYS A 359 -25.33 -19.86 0.12
C LYS A 359 -24.39 -21.03 -0.16
N PHE A 360 -23.14 -20.91 0.30
CA PHE A 360 -22.06 -21.82 -0.06
C PHE A 360 -21.71 -22.85 1.02
N LEU A 361 -22.28 -22.74 2.23
CA LEU A 361 -22.04 -23.70 3.31
C LEU A 361 -23.35 -24.38 3.74
N ILE A 362 -23.26 -25.68 3.93
CA ILE A 362 -24.28 -26.49 4.63
C ILE A 362 -23.66 -26.87 5.97
N ILE A 363 -24.09 -26.21 7.04
CA ILE A 363 -23.60 -26.45 8.39
C ILE A 363 -24.59 -27.32 9.14
N LYS A 364 -24.17 -28.54 9.48
CA LYS A 364 -25.02 -29.54 10.16
C LYS A 364 -24.81 -29.49 11.69
N GLU A 365 -24.74 -28.27 12.26
CA GLU A 365 -24.67 -28.03 13.67
C GLU A 365 -25.98 -27.42 14.18
N LYS A 366 -26.30 -27.64 15.47
CA LYS A 366 -27.41 -26.95 16.12
C LYS A 366 -26.96 -25.57 16.57
N PRO A 367 -27.77 -24.51 16.40
CA PRO A 367 -27.48 -23.22 16.98
C PRO A 367 -27.23 -23.33 18.48
N PRO A 368 -26.25 -22.65 19.05
CA PRO A 368 -25.96 -22.74 20.49
C PRO A 368 -27.03 -22.04 21.34
N ILE A 369 -27.15 -22.50 22.59
CA ILE A 369 -27.99 -21.87 23.58
C ILE A 369 -27.22 -20.69 24.20
N TYR A 370 -27.90 -19.59 24.43
CA TYR A 370 -27.35 -18.43 25.14
C TYR A 370 -28.31 -17.97 26.28
N LYS A 371 -27.75 -17.39 27.29
CA LYS A 371 -28.53 -16.77 28.40
C LYS A 371 -28.85 -15.33 28.04
N THR A 372 -30.14 -14.98 28.10
CA THR A 372 -30.62 -13.60 27.97
C THR A 372 -30.21 -12.76 29.18
N LYS A 373 -30.33 -11.45 29.09
CA LYS A 373 -30.09 -10.53 30.24
C LYS A 373 -30.94 -10.85 31.45
N THR A 374 -32.08 -11.51 31.26
CA THR A 374 -33.01 -11.96 32.30
C THR A 374 -32.73 -13.39 32.81
N GLY A 375 -31.59 -13.99 32.38
CA GLY A 375 -31.21 -15.33 32.82
C GLY A 375 -31.91 -16.49 32.07
N ARG A 376 -32.87 -16.21 31.19
CA ARG A 376 -33.56 -17.27 30.40
C ARG A 376 -32.65 -17.80 29.31
N GLU A 377 -32.63 -19.11 29.12
CA GLU A 377 -31.94 -19.79 28.03
C GLU A 377 -32.76 -19.73 26.75
N LYS A 378 -32.12 -19.35 25.63
CA LYS A 378 -32.70 -19.33 24.30
C LYS A 378 -31.70 -19.90 23.29
N TRP A 379 -32.20 -20.52 22.25
CA TRP A 379 -31.40 -20.90 21.10
C TRP A 379 -31.03 -19.67 20.26
N ARG A 380 -29.83 -19.66 19.70
CA ARG A 380 -29.51 -18.71 18.63
C ARG A 380 -30.36 -18.98 17.39
N ASP A 381 -30.70 -17.94 16.65
CA ASP A 381 -31.53 -18.06 15.44
C ASP A 381 -30.75 -18.62 14.25
N SER A 382 -29.41 -18.60 14.31
CA SER A 382 -28.52 -19.03 13.23
C SER A 382 -27.29 -19.73 13.80
N VAL A 383 -26.70 -20.61 12.99
CA VAL A 383 -25.37 -21.20 13.24
C VAL A 383 -24.23 -20.29 12.78
N ILE A 384 -24.53 -19.24 12.00
CA ILE A 384 -23.60 -18.18 11.62
C ILE A 384 -23.88 -16.99 12.54
N GLY A 385 -22.88 -16.63 13.32
CA GLY A 385 -22.98 -15.51 14.26
C GLY A 385 -22.37 -14.22 13.70
N VAL A 386 -22.70 -13.10 14.34
CA VAL A 386 -22.22 -11.77 13.97
C VAL A 386 -21.80 -11.00 15.20
N LEU A 387 -20.63 -10.35 15.13
CA LEU A 387 -20.15 -9.40 16.13
C LEU A 387 -19.88 -8.03 15.52
N THR A 388 -20.63 -7.04 16.02
CA THR A 388 -20.41 -5.62 15.72
C THR A 388 -20.42 -4.82 17.01
N GLY A 389 -20.18 -3.52 16.97
CA GLY A 389 -20.30 -2.66 18.16
C GLY A 389 -21.64 -2.76 18.87
N ASN A 390 -22.74 -3.04 18.14
CA ASN A 390 -24.10 -3.05 18.66
C ASN A 390 -24.75 -4.45 18.70
N LYS A 391 -24.18 -5.43 18.02
CA LYS A 391 -24.77 -6.78 17.89
C LYS A 391 -23.74 -7.83 18.26
N ASN A 392 -24.11 -8.72 19.18
CA ASN A 392 -23.31 -9.90 19.52
C ASN A 392 -24.19 -11.15 19.47
N THR A 393 -24.04 -11.91 18.39
CA THR A 393 -24.74 -13.19 18.19
C THR A 393 -23.76 -14.33 17.96
N LEU A 394 -22.52 -14.23 18.46
CA LEU A 394 -21.49 -15.24 18.29
C LEU A 394 -22.02 -16.64 18.65
N THR A 395 -21.63 -17.61 17.83
CA THR A 395 -22.02 -19.01 17.94
C THR A 395 -20.85 -19.93 18.31
N GLY A 396 -19.62 -19.51 18.05
CA GLY A 396 -18.45 -20.37 18.16
C GLY A 396 -18.41 -21.48 17.09
N ILE A 397 -19.20 -21.34 16.02
CA ILE A 397 -19.22 -22.28 14.89
C ILE A 397 -18.59 -21.64 13.68
N VAL A 398 -19.32 -20.72 13.03
CA VAL A 398 -18.83 -19.85 11.98
C VAL A 398 -19.31 -18.43 12.30
N ASP A 399 -18.41 -17.56 12.57
CA ASP A 399 -18.76 -16.21 13.04
C ASP A 399 -18.07 -15.15 12.18
N VAL A 400 -18.78 -14.04 11.97
CA VAL A 400 -18.30 -12.86 11.24
C VAL A 400 -18.20 -11.70 12.19
N ALA A 401 -17.06 -11.08 12.29
CA ALA A 401 -16.82 -10.03 13.26
C ALA A 401 -16.12 -8.81 12.67
N MET A 402 -16.50 -7.64 13.16
CA MET A 402 -15.75 -6.41 12.91
C MET A 402 -14.47 -6.43 13.73
N ILE A 403 -13.33 -6.15 13.08
CA ILE A 403 -12.04 -6.15 13.76
C ILE A 403 -11.99 -5.11 14.90
N GLY A 404 -12.64 -3.94 14.71
CA GLY A 404 -12.78 -2.93 15.76
C GLY A 404 -13.61 -3.38 16.97
N SER A 405 -14.47 -4.41 16.81
CA SER A 405 -15.26 -4.97 17.91
C SER A 405 -14.50 -5.98 18.77
N MET A 406 -13.29 -6.37 18.35
CA MET A 406 -12.38 -7.20 19.14
C MET A 406 -11.84 -6.44 20.36
N TYR A 407 -11.88 -5.12 20.30
CA TYR A 407 -11.39 -4.24 21.35
C TYR A 407 -12.57 -3.46 21.96
N SER A 408 -12.91 -3.71 23.20
CA SER A 408 -14.01 -3.03 23.87
C SER A 408 -13.58 -2.54 25.25
N LYS A 409 -13.81 -1.25 25.53
CA LYS A 409 -13.52 -0.61 26.84
C LYS A 409 -12.07 -0.82 27.33
N GLY A 410 -11.10 -0.75 26.43
CA GLY A 410 -9.69 -0.93 26.78
C GLY A 410 -9.28 -2.39 27.04
N LYS A 411 -10.18 -3.35 26.83
CA LYS A 411 -9.91 -4.78 26.98
C LYS A 411 -10.10 -5.50 25.66
N PHE A 412 -9.22 -6.44 25.42
CA PHE A 412 -9.29 -7.35 24.29
C PHE A 412 -10.25 -8.51 24.62
N ASN A 413 -10.99 -8.96 23.62
CA ASN A 413 -11.90 -10.09 23.76
C ASN A 413 -11.18 -11.41 23.45
N ASP A 414 -10.92 -12.22 24.45
CA ASP A 414 -10.15 -13.46 24.34
C ASP A 414 -10.86 -14.59 23.57
N PHE A 415 -12.14 -14.43 23.23
CA PHE A 415 -12.90 -15.44 22.50
C PHE A 415 -12.27 -15.78 21.11
N ILE A 416 -11.43 -14.90 20.58
CA ILE A 416 -10.74 -15.13 19.30
C ILE A 416 -9.91 -16.42 19.33
N ASN A 417 -9.40 -16.79 20.50
CA ASN A 417 -8.58 -17.98 20.70
C ASN A 417 -9.39 -19.28 20.81
N SER A 418 -10.72 -19.24 20.68
CA SER A 418 -11.56 -20.44 20.61
C SER A 418 -11.78 -20.96 19.19
N TYR A 419 -11.24 -20.26 18.17
CA TYR A 419 -11.38 -20.64 16.77
C TYR A 419 -10.12 -21.28 16.23
N GLY A 420 -10.29 -22.38 15.48
CA GLY A 420 -9.19 -23.06 14.80
C GLY A 420 -8.79 -22.43 13.46
N LEU A 421 -9.73 -21.69 12.85
CA LEU A 421 -9.51 -20.98 11.60
C LEU A 421 -9.91 -19.50 11.75
N VAL A 422 -9.00 -18.61 11.40
CA VAL A 422 -9.27 -17.17 11.29
C VAL A 422 -9.01 -16.72 9.85
N ILE A 423 -9.99 -16.04 9.26
CA ILE A 423 -9.89 -15.46 7.92
C ILE A 423 -10.01 -13.94 8.04
N MET A 424 -9.04 -13.21 7.49
CA MET A 424 -9.07 -11.75 7.42
C MET A 424 -9.33 -11.28 6.00
N ASP A 425 -10.50 -10.69 5.77
CA ASP A 425 -10.82 -10.08 4.48
C ASP A 425 -10.24 -8.67 4.37
N GLU A 426 -9.93 -8.27 3.14
CA GLU A 426 -9.19 -7.05 2.81
C GLU A 426 -7.96 -6.87 3.70
N CYS A 427 -7.16 -7.92 3.76
CA CYS A 427 -6.01 -8.03 4.68
C CYS A 427 -4.93 -6.96 4.49
N HIS A 428 -4.99 -6.15 3.42
CA HIS A 428 -4.13 -4.98 3.29
C HIS A 428 -4.36 -3.94 4.41
N HIS A 429 -5.51 -3.97 5.09
CA HIS A 429 -5.78 -3.16 6.28
C HIS A 429 -5.10 -3.69 7.56
N CYS A 430 -4.45 -4.87 7.51
CA CYS A 430 -3.76 -5.48 8.65
C CYS A 430 -2.62 -4.61 9.24
N GLY A 431 -2.20 -3.58 8.55
CA GLY A 431 -1.18 -2.64 9.03
C GLY A 431 -1.71 -1.50 9.93
N SER A 432 -2.99 -1.46 10.27
CA SER A 432 -3.48 -0.53 11.30
C SER A 432 -3.15 -1.06 12.69
N ASN A 433 -2.90 -0.17 13.66
CA ASN A 433 -2.51 -0.55 15.02
C ASN A 433 -3.49 -1.56 15.65
N THR A 434 -4.79 -1.30 15.54
CA THR A 434 -5.82 -2.22 16.06
C THR A 434 -5.76 -3.59 15.40
N SER A 435 -5.56 -3.63 14.08
CA SER A 435 -5.47 -4.90 13.35
C SER A 435 -4.20 -5.67 13.70
N ILE A 436 -3.09 -4.99 13.88
CA ILE A 436 -1.83 -5.59 14.33
C ILE A 436 -2.04 -6.23 15.70
N GLU A 437 -2.58 -5.49 16.67
CA GLU A 437 -2.82 -5.99 18.02
C GLU A 437 -3.75 -7.21 18.05
N VAL A 438 -4.82 -7.20 17.24
CA VAL A 438 -5.73 -8.33 17.11
C VAL A 438 -4.99 -9.53 16.51
N MET A 439 -4.30 -9.36 15.39
CA MET A 439 -3.65 -10.47 14.69
C MET A 439 -2.45 -11.05 15.42
N GLU A 440 -1.77 -10.26 16.23
CA GLU A 440 -0.69 -10.75 17.11
C GLU A 440 -1.19 -11.68 18.22
N ARG A 441 -2.47 -11.59 18.60
CA ARG A 441 -3.07 -12.42 19.66
C ARG A 441 -3.82 -13.64 19.16
N VAL A 442 -3.98 -13.75 17.84
CA VAL A 442 -4.63 -14.92 17.23
C VAL A 442 -3.76 -16.15 17.45
N ASN A 443 -4.22 -17.14 18.19
CA ASN A 443 -3.51 -18.40 18.41
C ASN A 443 -4.02 -19.55 17.52
N SER A 444 -4.90 -19.27 16.58
CA SER A 444 -5.51 -20.27 15.70
C SER A 444 -4.46 -20.97 14.84
N ARG A 445 -4.64 -22.27 14.62
CA ARG A 445 -3.78 -23.06 13.75
C ARG A 445 -3.80 -22.57 12.32
N TYR A 446 -5.01 -22.26 11.80
CA TYR A 446 -5.19 -21.80 10.44
C TYR A 446 -5.49 -20.30 10.41
N VAL A 447 -4.67 -19.54 9.66
CA VAL A 447 -4.84 -18.09 9.55
C VAL A 447 -4.65 -17.67 8.11
N TYR A 448 -5.72 -17.21 7.46
CA TYR A 448 -5.69 -16.81 6.07
C TYR A 448 -6.06 -15.34 5.89
N GLY A 449 -5.31 -14.65 5.03
CA GLY A 449 -5.66 -13.32 4.56
C GLY A 449 -6.18 -13.38 3.13
N VAL A 450 -7.16 -12.56 2.79
CA VAL A 450 -7.62 -12.40 1.41
C VAL A 450 -7.66 -10.92 1.05
N SER A 451 -7.20 -10.56 -0.14
CA SER A 451 -7.28 -9.18 -0.64
C SER A 451 -7.18 -9.14 -2.16
N ALA A 452 -7.78 -8.11 -2.76
CA ALA A 452 -7.59 -7.82 -4.17
C ALA A 452 -6.24 -7.15 -4.45
N THR A 453 -5.75 -6.38 -3.49
CA THR A 453 -4.53 -5.58 -3.59
C THR A 453 -3.72 -5.69 -2.30
N PRO A 454 -2.92 -6.74 -2.12
CA PRO A 454 -2.13 -6.92 -0.90
C PRO A 454 -1.03 -5.84 -0.75
N LYS A 455 -0.70 -5.12 -1.83
CA LYS A 455 0.21 -3.97 -1.78
C LYS A 455 -0.46 -2.78 -1.12
N ARG A 456 0.27 -2.13 -0.24
CA ARG A 456 -0.18 -0.94 0.49
C ARG A 456 0.41 0.33 -0.12
N GLY A 457 -0.34 1.44 -0.05
CA GLY A 457 0.15 2.74 -0.52
C GLY A 457 1.30 3.34 0.31
N ASP A 458 1.47 2.84 1.54
CA ASP A 458 2.55 3.22 2.46
C ASP A 458 3.77 2.26 2.40
N ASN A 459 3.73 1.24 1.55
CA ASN A 459 4.74 0.18 1.41
C ASN A 459 5.01 -0.62 2.70
N LEU A 460 4.05 -0.69 3.61
CA LEU A 460 4.10 -1.49 4.84
C LEU A 460 3.48 -2.88 4.68
N GLU A 461 3.36 -3.40 3.45
CA GLU A 461 2.83 -4.74 3.18
C GLU A 461 3.60 -5.87 3.85
N LYS A 462 4.86 -5.64 4.23
CA LYS A 462 5.65 -6.62 4.99
C LYS A 462 5.00 -6.98 6.33
N ILE A 463 4.32 -6.03 6.98
CA ILE A 463 3.56 -6.31 8.22
C ILE A 463 2.47 -7.34 7.95
N VAL A 464 1.75 -7.20 6.82
CA VAL A 464 0.69 -8.15 6.44
C VAL A 464 1.27 -9.56 6.28
N TYR A 465 2.40 -9.69 5.59
CA TYR A 465 3.03 -10.99 5.37
C TYR A 465 3.67 -11.57 6.63
N MET A 466 4.15 -10.73 7.53
CA MET A 466 4.64 -11.18 8.84
C MET A 466 3.51 -11.73 9.72
N LEU A 467 2.34 -11.12 9.69
CA LEU A 467 1.20 -11.51 10.54
C LEU A 467 0.38 -12.67 9.95
N LEU A 468 0.21 -12.70 8.63
CA LEU A 468 -0.68 -13.65 7.94
C LEU A 468 0.07 -14.71 7.13
N GLY A 469 1.36 -14.51 6.89
CA GLY A 469 2.17 -15.37 6.02
C GLY A 469 2.31 -14.82 4.60
N PRO A 470 3.14 -15.48 3.77
CA PRO A 470 3.39 -15.07 2.40
C PRO A 470 2.18 -15.27 1.49
N ILE A 471 2.21 -14.65 0.31
CA ILE A 471 1.22 -14.89 -0.73
C ILE A 471 1.36 -16.34 -1.22
N ARG A 472 0.31 -17.13 -1.06
CA ARG A 472 0.27 -18.54 -1.51
C ARG A 472 -0.25 -18.69 -2.93
N HIS A 473 -1.18 -17.82 -3.30
CA HIS A 473 -1.69 -17.75 -4.66
C HIS A 473 -1.98 -16.29 -5.03
N SER A 474 -1.68 -15.97 -6.29
CA SER A 474 -1.97 -14.65 -6.85
C SER A 474 -2.73 -14.81 -8.15
N TYR A 475 -3.84 -14.08 -8.29
CA TYR A 475 -4.62 -13.97 -9.52
C TYR A 475 -4.91 -12.52 -9.82
N THR A 476 -4.24 -12.00 -10.83
CA THR A 476 -4.24 -10.57 -11.15
C THR A 476 -5.38 -10.19 -12.09
N ALA A 477 -5.74 -8.89 -12.12
CA ALA A 477 -6.69 -8.35 -13.07
C ALA A 477 -6.22 -8.55 -14.54
N LYS A 478 -4.90 -8.61 -14.77
CA LYS A 478 -4.31 -8.84 -16.09
C LYS A 478 -4.54 -10.28 -16.57
N GLU A 479 -4.35 -11.26 -15.68
CA GLU A 479 -4.63 -12.67 -15.97
C GLU A 479 -6.10 -12.87 -16.28
N ARG A 480 -6.97 -12.31 -15.45
CA ARG A 480 -8.43 -12.34 -15.68
C ARG A 480 -8.82 -11.71 -17.02
N ALA A 481 -8.25 -10.57 -17.34
CA ALA A 481 -8.51 -9.88 -18.60
C ALA A 481 -8.09 -10.74 -19.81
N LYS A 482 -6.92 -11.38 -19.70
CA LYS A 482 -6.40 -12.28 -20.74
C LYS A 482 -7.34 -13.48 -20.95
N GLU A 483 -7.78 -14.13 -19.88
CA GLU A 483 -8.71 -15.26 -19.93
C GLU A 483 -10.08 -14.88 -20.51
N GLN A 484 -10.57 -13.69 -20.18
CA GLN A 484 -11.86 -13.19 -20.67
C GLN A 484 -11.78 -12.53 -22.05
N GLY A 485 -10.60 -12.47 -22.68
CA GLY A 485 -10.39 -11.77 -23.96
C GLY A 485 -10.67 -10.26 -23.87
N ILE A 486 -10.47 -9.65 -22.70
CA ILE A 486 -10.85 -8.26 -22.42
C ILE A 486 -9.69 -7.32 -22.76
N GLY A 487 -9.85 -6.50 -23.80
CA GLY A 487 -8.96 -5.36 -24.07
C GLY A 487 -9.30 -4.15 -23.20
N TYR A 488 -8.29 -3.50 -22.66
CA TYR A 488 -8.43 -2.22 -21.95
C TYR A 488 -7.91 -1.10 -22.83
N TYR A 489 -8.72 -0.07 -22.99
CA TYR A 489 -8.33 1.15 -23.70
C TYR A 489 -8.36 2.32 -22.71
N VAL A 490 -7.26 3.08 -22.67
CA VAL A 490 -7.14 4.28 -21.83
C VAL A 490 -7.04 5.48 -22.75
N TYR A 491 -7.98 6.41 -22.64
CA TYR A 491 -7.96 7.67 -23.39
C TYR A 491 -7.63 8.81 -22.42
N PRO A 492 -6.37 9.24 -22.33
CA PRO A 492 -6.01 10.36 -21.48
C PRO A 492 -6.63 11.65 -22.04
N ARG A 493 -7.27 12.41 -21.17
CA ARG A 493 -7.78 13.75 -21.48
C ARG A 493 -6.91 14.79 -20.80
N PHE A 494 -6.34 15.68 -21.57
CA PHE A 494 -5.55 16.78 -21.05
C PHE A 494 -6.44 17.99 -20.80
N THR A 495 -6.34 18.55 -19.61
CA THR A 495 -7.12 19.72 -19.20
C THR A 495 -6.19 20.93 -19.05
N ARG A 496 -6.62 22.09 -19.54
CA ARG A 496 -5.92 23.35 -19.34
C ARG A 496 -6.35 23.96 -18.01
N VAL A 497 -5.73 23.51 -16.92
CA VAL A 497 -5.89 24.13 -15.60
C VAL A 497 -4.63 24.95 -15.36
N ILE A 498 -4.76 26.26 -15.27
CA ILE A 498 -3.66 27.17 -14.98
C ILE A 498 -3.80 27.59 -13.53
N ASP A 499 -2.76 27.34 -12.74
CA ASP A 499 -2.66 27.87 -11.39
C ASP A 499 -2.23 29.33 -11.46
N THR A 500 -3.11 30.23 -11.03
CA THR A 500 -2.84 31.68 -10.93
C THR A 500 -2.20 32.08 -9.59
N ASN A 501 -1.49 31.16 -8.92
CA ASN A 501 -0.89 31.27 -7.59
C ASN A 501 -1.84 31.13 -6.40
N GLU A 502 -3.06 30.65 -6.61
CA GLU A 502 -4.02 30.41 -5.52
C GLU A 502 -3.72 29.12 -4.75
N ALA A 503 -3.14 28.11 -5.42
CA ALA A 503 -2.83 26.83 -4.80
C ALA A 503 -1.47 26.83 -4.07
N GLY A 504 -0.55 27.68 -4.44
CA GLY A 504 0.81 27.72 -3.86
C GLY A 504 1.51 26.37 -3.94
N ASN A 505 2.05 25.92 -2.82
CA ASN A 505 2.69 24.60 -2.68
C ASN A 505 1.73 23.55 -2.04
N ASP A 506 0.47 23.90 -1.79
CA ASP A 506 -0.49 23.00 -1.18
C ASP A 506 -1.17 22.10 -2.22
N ILE A 507 -0.88 20.81 -2.12
CA ILE A 507 -1.46 19.79 -3.00
C ILE A 507 -2.99 19.69 -2.84
N SER A 508 -3.53 20.01 -1.65
CA SER A 508 -4.97 20.01 -1.39
C SER A 508 -5.64 21.16 -2.11
N ALA A 509 -5.04 22.35 -2.09
CA ALA A 509 -5.50 23.51 -2.83
C ALA A 509 -5.44 23.27 -4.35
N ALA A 510 -4.39 22.61 -4.84
CA ALA A 510 -4.28 22.23 -6.25
C ALA A 510 -5.40 21.26 -6.67
N TYR A 511 -5.73 20.28 -5.85
CA TYR A 511 -6.87 19.38 -6.13
C TYR A 511 -8.21 20.12 -6.10
N THR A 512 -8.39 21.06 -5.19
CA THR A 512 -9.60 21.90 -5.12
C THR A 512 -9.73 22.75 -6.38
N LEU A 513 -8.65 23.38 -6.83
CA LEU A 513 -8.60 24.12 -8.07
C LEU A 513 -9.00 23.27 -9.29
N ILE A 514 -8.44 22.05 -9.37
CA ILE A 514 -8.74 21.09 -10.45
C ILE A 514 -10.21 20.64 -10.40
N SER A 515 -10.76 20.37 -9.22
CA SER A 515 -12.14 19.91 -9.08
C SER A 515 -13.17 20.97 -9.42
N ASN A 516 -12.86 22.25 -9.17
CA ASN A 516 -13.73 23.40 -9.43
C ASN A 516 -13.54 24.00 -10.82
N ASN A 517 -12.59 23.50 -11.61
CA ASN A 517 -12.35 24.06 -12.94
C ASN A 517 -13.53 23.78 -13.89
N LYS A 518 -14.18 24.85 -14.36
CA LYS A 518 -15.38 24.79 -15.20
C LYS A 518 -15.15 24.07 -16.52
N LEU A 519 -14.07 24.39 -17.23
CA LEU A 519 -13.77 23.80 -18.54
C LEU A 519 -13.51 22.28 -18.41
N ARG A 520 -12.87 21.87 -17.34
CA ARG A 520 -12.67 20.45 -17.05
C ARG A 520 -13.98 19.74 -16.75
N ASN A 521 -14.83 20.34 -15.93
CA ASN A 521 -16.13 19.76 -15.59
C ASN A 521 -17.06 19.69 -16.80
N GLU A 522 -17.07 20.72 -17.68
CA GLU A 522 -17.76 20.69 -18.95
C GLU A 522 -17.28 19.56 -19.87
N MET A 523 -15.98 19.33 -19.93
CA MET A 523 -15.44 18.21 -20.70
C MET A 523 -15.91 16.85 -20.13
N ILE A 524 -15.93 16.68 -18.82
CA ILE A 524 -16.47 15.46 -18.16
C ILE A 524 -17.95 15.28 -18.51
N VAL A 525 -18.73 16.34 -18.44
CA VAL A 525 -20.16 16.32 -18.78
C VAL A 525 -20.38 15.94 -20.25
N ASN A 526 -19.62 16.54 -21.16
CA ASN A 526 -19.73 16.26 -22.60
C ASN A 526 -19.35 14.82 -22.92
N ASP A 527 -18.22 14.33 -22.35
CA ASP A 527 -17.80 12.94 -22.51
C ASP A 527 -18.85 11.98 -21.95
N THR A 528 -19.46 12.33 -20.81
CA THR A 528 -20.52 11.52 -20.18
C THR A 528 -21.78 11.47 -21.04
N ARG A 529 -22.25 12.59 -21.54
CA ARG A 529 -23.42 12.67 -22.44
C ARG A 529 -23.18 11.89 -23.74
N GLN A 530 -21.95 11.95 -24.28
CA GLN A 530 -21.59 11.16 -25.46
C GLN A 530 -21.66 9.65 -25.17
N VAL A 531 -21.15 9.22 -24.03
CA VAL A 531 -21.19 7.80 -23.61
C VAL A 531 -22.63 7.33 -23.41
N ILE A 532 -23.51 8.20 -22.87
CA ILE A 532 -24.94 7.89 -22.72
C ILE A 532 -25.62 7.80 -24.09
N ALA A 533 -25.31 8.73 -25.00
CA ALA A 533 -25.81 8.69 -26.38
C ALA A 533 -25.40 7.40 -27.11
N ASP A 534 -24.23 6.88 -26.80
CA ASP A 534 -23.75 5.58 -27.27
C ASP A 534 -24.45 4.38 -26.56
N ARG A 535 -25.53 4.61 -25.81
CA ARG A 535 -26.28 3.63 -25.01
C ARG A 535 -25.44 2.86 -24.01
N ARG A 536 -24.59 3.59 -23.26
CA ARG A 536 -23.74 3.02 -22.24
C ARG A 536 -24.02 3.66 -20.89
N THR A 537 -23.67 2.96 -19.84
CA THR A 537 -23.84 3.40 -18.47
C THR A 537 -22.52 3.89 -17.91
N PRO A 538 -22.24 5.21 -17.88
CA PRO A 538 -21.01 5.73 -17.31
C PRO A 538 -21.07 5.75 -15.78
N ILE A 539 -19.88 5.60 -15.16
CA ILE A 539 -19.66 5.88 -13.75
C ILE A 539 -18.65 7.01 -13.66
N ILE A 540 -18.95 8.05 -12.92
CA ILE A 540 -18.04 9.15 -12.65
C ILE A 540 -17.52 8.99 -11.23
N LEU A 541 -16.18 8.90 -11.09
CA LEU A 541 -15.52 8.87 -9.80
C LEU A 541 -14.82 10.20 -9.54
N THR A 542 -15.14 10.81 -8.42
CA THR A 542 -14.48 12.02 -7.95
C THR A 542 -14.11 11.91 -6.48
N ARG A 543 -13.06 12.62 -6.07
CA ARG A 543 -12.63 12.71 -4.68
C ARG A 543 -13.44 13.71 -3.87
N TYR A 544 -14.03 14.70 -4.53
CA TYR A 544 -14.64 15.87 -3.88
C TYR A 544 -16.17 15.80 -3.94
N LYS A 545 -16.80 15.94 -2.79
CA LYS A 545 -18.26 15.91 -2.63
C LYS A 545 -18.96 16.99 -3.42
N GLU A 546 -18.42 18.21 -3.41
CA GLU A 546 -18.97 19.35 -4.16
C GLU A 546 -18.93 19.11 -5.66
N GLN A 547 -17.83 18.59 -6.18
CA GLN A 547 -17.75 18.24 -7.59
C GLN A 547 -18.76 17.15 -7.95
N ALA A 548 -18.94 16.14 -7.06
CA ALA A 548 -19.94 15.09 -7.29
C ALA A 548 -21.36 15.66 -7.39
N LYS A 549 -21.72 16.58 -6.48
CA LYS A 549 -23.01 17.27 -6.49
C LYS A 549 -23.20 18.11 -7.75
N ASN A 550 -22.23 18.94 -8.09
CA ASN A 550 -22.29 19.78 -9.29
C ASN A 550 -22.45 18.96 -10.57
N LEU A 551 -21.71 17.86 -10.71
CA LEU A 551 -21.83 16.97 -11.86
C LEU A 551 -23.17 16.24 -11.87
N PHE A 552 -23.68 15.85 -10.71
CA PHE A 552 -25.00 15.24 -10.57
C PHE A 552 -26.10 16.19 -11.02
N ASP A 553 -26.07 17.43 -10.55
CA ASP A 553 -27.07 18.45 -10.91
C ASP A 553 -27.10 18.74 -12.43
N ILE A 554 -25.90 18.84 -13.05
CA ILE A 554 -25.77 19.10 -14.50
C ILE A 554 -26.21 17.90 -15.36
N LEU A 555 -26.05 16.69 -14.84
CA LEU A 555 -26.33 15.45 -15.54
C LEU A 555 -27.68 14.82 -15.14
N SER A 556 -28.45 15.48 -14.29
CA SER A 556 -29.71 14.96 -13.77
C SER A 556 -30.74 14.67 -14.88
N ASP A 557 -30.64 15.37 -16.00
CA ASP A 557 -31.48 15.23 -17.20
C ASP A 557 -30.86 14.33 -18.29
N ALA A 558 -29.66 13.84 -18.07
CA ALA A 558 -28.88 13.15 -19.11
C ALA A 558 -29.31 11.68 -19.32
N ALA A 559 -30.02 11.09 -18.38
CA ALA A 559 -30.48 9.68 -18.43
C ALA A 559 -31.74 9.51 -17.58
N ASP A 560 -32.50 8.41 -17.84
CA ASP A 560 -33.69 8.05 -17.07
C ASP A 560 -33.43 7.89 -15.58
N TYR A 561 -32.21 7.45 -15.24
CA TYR A 561 -31.76 7.28 -13.86
C TYR A 561 -30.36 7.82 -13.67
N VAL A 562 -30.22 8.78 -12.77
CA VAL A 562 -28.93 9.30 -12.32
C VAL A 562 -28.84 9.12 -10.81
N PHE A 563 -27.75 8.54 -10.32
CA PHE A 563 -27.58 8.25 -8.90
C PHE A 563 -26.34 8.93 -8.35
N LEU A 564 -26.47 9.54 -7.18
CA LEU A 564 -25.36 10.14 -6.44
C LEU A 564 -25.07 9.33 -5.17
N LEU A 565 -23.89 8.69 -5.14
CA LEU A 565 -23.38 7.98 -3.97
C LEU A 565 -22.22 8.75 -3.39
N TYR A 566 -22.34 9.26 -2.16
CA TYR A 566 -21.28 10.00 -1.47
C TYR A 566 -21.41 9.89 0.05
N GLY A 567 -20.38 10.31 0.78
CA GLY A 567 -20.23 10.01 2.20
C GLY A 567 -21.22 10.72 3.15
N ASP A 568 -21.99 11.70 2.69
CA ASP A 568 -22.99 12.40 3.51
C ASP A 568 -24.38 11.78 3.40
N ASN A 569 -24.60 10.86 2.45
CA ASN A 569 -25.83 10.08 2.42
C ASN A 569 -25.92 9.21 3.66
N SER A 570 -27.11 9.12 4.23
CA SER A 570 -27.39 8.16 5.30
C SER A 570 -27.23 6.70 4.82
N ASP A 571 -26.95 5.78 5.70
CA ASP A 571 -26.89 4.35 5.39
C ASP A 571 -28.18 3.86 4.70
N ARG A 572 -29.32 4.42 5.09
CA ARG A 572 -30.63 4.11 4.50
C ARG A 572 -30.73 4.58 3.07
N GLU A 573 -30.37 5.83 2.78
CA GLU A 573 -30.36 6.39 1.41
C GLU A 573 -29.42 5.60 0.50
N ASN A 574 -28.20 5.33 0.96
CA ASN A 574 -27.25 4.54 0.19
C ASN A 574 -27.78 3.12 -0.07
N SER A 575 -28.47 2.52 0.89
CA SER A 575 -29.10 1.20 0.73
C SER A 575 -30.24 1.24 -0.29
N GLU A 576 -31.08 2.27 -0.26
CA GLU A 576 -32.17 2.48 -1.22
C GLU A 576 -31.63 2.73 -2.64
N ILE A 577 -30.57 3.54 -2.79
CA ILE A 577 -29.91 3.76 -4.08
C ILE A 577 -29.31 2.44 -4.61
N ARG A 578 -28.60 1.70 -3.77
CA ARG A 578 -28.06 0.38 -4.14
C ARG A 578 -29.16 -0.61 -4.53
N LYS A 579 -30.31 -0.56 -3.85
CA LYS A 579 -31.47 -1.38 -4.19
C LYS A 579 -32.04 -1.02 -5.55
N LYS A 580 -32.24 0.27 -5.83
CA LYS A 580 -32.67 0.75 -7.15
C LYS A 580 -31.68 0.38 -8.25
N LEU A 581 -30.38 0.57 -8.03
CA LEU A 581 -29.35 0.11 -8.97
C LEU A 581 -29.41 -1.39 -9.23
N LYS A 582 -29.78 -2.19 -8.23
CA LYS A 582 -30.01 -3.64 -8.39
C LYS A 582 -31.29 -3.93 -9.14
N GLU A 583 -32.38 -3.23 -8.91
CA GLU A 583 -33.68 -3.43 -9.55
C GLU A 583 -33.66 -3.06 -11.02
N GLU A 584 -33.01 -1.96 -11.37
CA GLU A 584 -32.84 -1.49 -12.74
C GLU A 584 -31.80 -2.26 -13.57
N GLY A 585 -31.18 -3.28 -12.97
CA GLY A 585 -30.26 -4.19 -13.66
C GLY A 585 -28.85 -3.65 -13.89
N MET A 586 -28.52 -2.47 -13.40
CA MET A 586 -27.21 -1.86 -13.57
C MET A 586 -26.10 -2.52 -12.76
N TYR A 587 -26.46 -3.12 -11.62
CA TYR A 587 -25.54 -3.86 -10.73
C TYR A 587 -26.02 -5.23 -10.32
N SER A 588 -27.10 -5.69 -10.90
CA SER A 588 -27.69 -6.90 -10.44
C SER A 588 -26.92 -8.12 -10.90
N ARG A 589 -26.25 -8.75 -9.99
CA ARG A 589 -26.40 -10.19 -9.85
C ARG A 589 -27.85 -10.50 -9.40
N LYS A 590 -28.87 -9.95 -10.05
CA LYS A 590 -30.17 -10.56 -9.94
C LYS A 590 -29.95 -11.99 -10.35
N THR A 591 -30.19 -12.81 -9.41
CA THR A 591 -29.94 -14.20 -9.47
C THR A 591 -30.35 -14.65 -10.86
N GLU A 592 -29.37 -15.07 -11.57
CA GLU A 592 -29.51 -15.83 -12.80
C GLU A 592 -30.75 -16.69 -12.80
N LYS A 593 -31.25 -17.12 -11.63
CA LYS A 593 -32.48 -17.84 -11.42
C LYS A 593 -33.79 -17.08 -11.70
N GLN A 594 -33.81 -15.75 -11.57
CA GLN A 594 -35.06 -14.99 -11.79
C GLN A 594 -35.24 -14.57 -13.24
N ARG A 595 -34.17 -14.35 -13.99
CA ARG A 595 -34.20 -13.91 -15.38
C ARG A 595 -33.23 -14.67 -16.28
N GLY A 596 -32.53 -15.65 -15.71
CA GLY A 596 -31.51 -16.39 -16.41
C GLY A 596 -31.99 -17.69 -17.01
N TRP A 597 -31.33 -18.10 -18.05
CA TRP A 597 -31.48 -19.39 -18.66
C TRP A 597 -30.15 -19.92 -19.11
N LEU A 598 -29.96 -21.22 -18.97
CA LEU A 598 -28.75 -21.87 -19.46
C LEU A 598 -28.93 -22.19 -20.93
N GLU A 599 -28.05 -21.70 -21.74
CA GLU A 599 -28.04 -21.93 -23.15
C GLU A 599 -26.65 -22.03 -23.74
N THR A 600 -26.60 -22.54 -24.94
CA THR A 600 -25.36 -22.50 -25.73
C THR A 600 -25.18 -21.10 -26.26
N ARG A 601 -24.12 -20.45 -25.83
CA ARG A 601 -23.75 -19.12 -26.25
C ARG A 601 -22.90 -19.23 -27.50
N GLU A 602 -23.35 -18.58 -28.56
CA GLU A 602 -22.63 -18.47 -29.80
C GLU A 602 -22.05 -17.06 -29.92
N TYR A 603 -20.73 -16.98 -30.05
CA TYR A 603 -20.04 -15.72 -30.19
C TYR A 603 -19.91 -15.36 -31.66
N TYR A 604 -20.32 -14.16 -31.99
CA TYR A 604 -20.24 -13.60 -33.33
C TYR A 604 -19.49 -12.28 -33.24
N TYR A 605 -18.84 -11.87 -34.31
CA TYR A 605 -18.28 -10.54 -34.43
C TYR A 605 -18.57 -9.96 -35.81
N THR A 606 -18.54 -8.67 -35.94
CA THR A 606 -18.55 -7.93 -37.19
C THR A 606 -17.21 -7.26 -37.38
N GLU A 607 -16.80 -7.03 -38.60
CA GLU A 607 -15.57 -6.31 -38.92
C GLU A 607 -15.56 -4.90 -38.35
N GLU A 608 -16.74 -4.32 -38.16
CA GLU A 608 -16.90 -2.96 -37.61
C GLU A 608 -16.82 -2.88 -36.09
N THR A 609 -17.08 -3.99 -35.39
CA THR A 609 -17.23 -3.98 -33.93
C THR A 609 -16.45 -5.03 -33.21
N GLU A 610 -15.57 -5.66 -33.80
CA GLU A 610 -14.73 -6.68 -33.18
C GLU A 610 -15.40 -7.85 -32.47
N TRP A 611 -16.72 -7.84 -32.16
CA TRP A 611 -17.44 -9.00 -31.66
C TRP A 611 -18.85 -8.78 -31.19
N LEU A 612 -19.63 -9.56 -30.93
CA LEU A 612 -20.22 -10.11 -30.22
C LEU A 612 -21.30 -10.73 -29.87
N ILE A 613 -21.89 -11.28 -30.16
CA ILE A 613 -23.05 -11.59 -29.64
C ILE A 613 -23.36 -12.96 -29.52
N LYS A 614 -24.22 -13.23 -28.72
CA LYS A 614 -24.75 -14.32 -28.38
C LYS A 614 -26.09 -14.52 -28.65
N ARG A 615 -26.50 -15.69 -28.91
CA ARG A 615 -27.85 -16.00 -29.06
C ARG A 615 -28.35 -16.84 -27.90
N SER A 616 -29.39 -16.35 -27.31
CA SER A 616 -30.21 -17.07 -26.37
C SER A 616 -31.50 -17.50 -27.00
N LYS A 617 -32.00 -18.68 -26.71
CA LYS A 617 -33.34 -19.13 -27.13
C LYS A 617 -34.44 -18.25 -26.55
N ARG A 618 -34.17 -17.58 -25.43
CA ARG A 618 -35.06 -16.67 -24.75
C ARG A 618 -34.70 -15.21 -24.90
N ASP A 619 -33.66 -14.96 -25.64
CA ASP A 619 -33.18 -13.60 -25.77
C ASP A 619 -34.10 -12.79 -26.67
N ARG A 620 -34.85 -11.93 -26.05
CA ARG A 620 -35.70 -10.95 -26.73
C ARG A 620 -35.01 -9.60 -26.89
N CYS A 621 -33.86 -9.46 -26.27
CA CYS A 621 -33.16 -8.22 -26.20
C CYS A 621 -32.06 -8.07 -27.25
N ILE A 622 -31.67 -9.16 -27.91
CA ILE A 622 -30.63 -9.16 -28.94
C ILE A 622 -31.30 -9.28 -30.30
N ASN A 623 -31.08 -8.26 -31.12
CA ASN A 623 -31.63 -8.28 -32.47
C ASN A 623 -30.70 -9.03 -33.42
N PHE A 624 -31.10 -10.20 -33.84
CA PHE A 624 -30.38 -11.03 -34.79
C PHE A 624 -30.72 -10.76 -36.25
N ASN A 625 -31.53 -9.75 -36.57
CA ASN A 625 -31.92 -9.44 -37.95
C ASN A 625 -30.72 -9.23 -38.88
N ASN A 626 -29.60 -8.76 -38.34
CA ASN A 626 -28.37 -8.55 -39.09
C ASN A 626 -27.36 -9.68 -38.94
N ARG A 627 -27.80 -10.89 -38.57
CA ARG A 627 -26.93 -12.03 -38.30
C ARG A 627 -26.04 -12.41 -39.49
N ARG A 628 -26.41 -12.11 -40.69
CA ARG A 628 -25.59 -12.39 -41.90
C ARG A 628 -24.29 -11.57 -41.93
N LYS A 629 -24.23 -10.47 -41.21
CA LYS A 629 -23.04 -9.62 -41.10
C LYS A 629 -22.08 -10.06 -39.98
N TRP A 630 -22.44 -11.11 -39.27
CA TRP A 630 -21.74 -11.51 -38.08
C TRP A 630 -21.04 -12.85 -38.32
N LYS A 631 -19.76 -12.90 -37.98
CA LYS A 631 -18.95 -14.10 -38.08
C LYS A 631 -18.95 -14.83 -36.77
N LYS A 632 -19.25 -16.10 -36.80
CA LYS A 632 -19.20 -16.98 -35.62
C LYS A 632 -17.74 -17.19 -35.23
N VAL A 633 -17.40 -16.85 -33.97
CA VAL A 633 -16.05 -16.97 -33.44
C VAL A 633 -15.90 -18.18 -32.55
N GLY A 634 -16.95 -18.53 -31.81
CA GLY A 634 -16.92 -19.63 -30.87
C GLY A 634 -18.30 -19.99 -30.34
N THR A 635 -18.34 -21.07 -29.60
CA THR A 635 -19.56 -21.56 -28.93
C THR A 635 -19.22 -21.93 -27.50
N GLU A 636 -19.98 -21.42 -26.57
CA GLU A 636 -19.81 -21.68 -25.15
C GLU A 636 -21.17 -21.87 -24.49
N LYS A 637 -21.28 -22.78 -23.51
CA LYS A 637 -22.46 -22.93 -22.70
C LYS A 637 -22.39 -22.02 -21.51
N VAL A 638 -23.26 -21.03 -21.48
CA VAL A 638 -23.25 -19.98 -20.44
C VAL A 638 -24.67 -19.77 -19.95
N LEU A 639 -24.80 -19.48 -18.67
CA LEU A 639 -26.03 -18.95 -18.15
C LEU A 639 -26.19 -17.52 -18.63
N HIS A 640 -27.27 -17.27 -19.34
CA HIS A 640 -27.58 -15.98 -19.92
C HIS A 640 -28.86 -15.43 -19.31
N ASN A 641 -28.89 -14.11 -19.09
CA ASN A 641 -30.04 -13.38 -18.61
C ASN A 641 -30.08 -11.97 -19.20
N GLU A 642 -31.19 -11.27 -19.04
CA GLU A 642 -31.35 -9.89 -19.53
C GLU A 642 -30.25 -8.97 -18.97
N TYR A 643 -29.78 -9.29 -17.78
CA TYR A 643 -28.70 -8.60 -17.13
C TYR A 643 -27.35 -8.79 -17.80
N SER A 644 -27.08 -9.95 -18.39
CA SER A 644 -25.81 -10.20 -19.08
C SER A 644 -25.56 -9.17 -20.18
N ARG A 645 -26.61 -8.70 -20.82
CA ARG A 645 -26.52 -7.61 -21.82
C ARG A 645 -26.14 -6.28 -21.17
N GLY A 646 -26.83 -5.90 -20.10
CA GLY A 646 -26.53 -4.68 -19.36
C GLY A 646 -25.11 -4.67 -18.80
N VAL A 647 -24.65 -5.82 -18.29
CA VAL A 647 -23.24 -5.96 -17.82
C VAL A 647 -22.26 -5.90 -18.97
N GLU A 648 -22.54 -6.53 -20.09
CA GLU A 648 -21.67 -6.46 -21.27
C GLU A 648 -21.61 -5.01 -21.80
N GLU A 649 -22.73 -4.32 -21.84
CA GLU A 649 -22.80 -2.92 -22.23
C GLU A 649 -22.15 -2.00 -21.20
N PHE A 650 -22.35 -2.26 -19.93
CA PHE A 650 -21.68 -1.55 -18.83
C PHE A 650 -20.17 -1.76 -18.86
N VAL A 651 -19.71 -2.99 -18.95
CA VAL A 651 -18.28 -3.28 -19.07
C VAL A 651 -17.66 -2.64 -20.31
N ARG A 652 -18.41 -2.51 -21.39
CA ARG A 652 -17.98 -1.79 -22.60
C ARG A 652 -17.96 -0.28 -22.37
N ALA A 653 -18.96 0.27 -21.69
CA ALA A 653 -19.03 1.67 -21.32
C ALA A 653 -17.87 2.04 -20.40
N VAL A 654 -17.65 1.23 -19.37
CA VAL A 654 -16.49 1.34 -18.48
C VAL A 654 -15.18 1.30 -19.26
N ARG A 655 -15.04 0.40 -20.22
CA ARG A 655 -13.84 0.27 -21.03
C ARG A 655 -13.60 1.46 -21.96
N ARG A 656 -14.65 1.98 -22.62
CA ARG A 656 -14.51 3.16 -23.49
C ARG A 656 -14.35 4.45 -22.69
N HIS A 657 -15.02 4.56 -21.57
CA HIS A 657 -14.91 5.75 -20.73
C HIS A 657 -13.52 5.86 -20.09
N LYS A 658 -12.97 4.76 -19.58
CA LYS A 658 -11.59 4.69 -19.14
C LYS A 658 -10.63 5.07 -20.25
N ALA A 659 -10.95 4.69 -21.46
CA ALA A 659 -10.21 5.04 -22.65
C ALA A 659 -10.38 6.53 -23.05
N ILE A 660 -11.46 7.19 -22.70
CA ILE A 660 -11.73 8.58 -23.07
C ILE A 660 -11.28 9.58 -22.01
N THR A 661 -11.37 9.25 -20.72
CA THR A 661 -11.18 10.23 -19.64
C THR A 661 -9.91 10.02 -18.81
N GLY A 662 -9.21 8.93 -18.98
CA GLY A 662 -8.03 8.59 -18.15
C GLY A 662 -8.34 8.24 -16.70
N TYR A 663 -9.62 8.25 -16.32
CA TYR A 663 -10.05 7.87 -14.95
C TYR A 663 -10.45 6.40 -14.89
N TRP A 664 -9.97 5.72 -13.84
CA TRP A 664 -10.49 4.41 -13.48
C TRP A 664 -11.88 4.57 -12.89
N MET A 665 -12.79 3.84 -13.43
CA MET A 665 -14.09 3.64 -12.83
C MET A 665 -14.03 2.58 -11.72
#